data_4a9fb2158f35f5c45222dd1f77a73381
#
_entry.id   4a9fb2158f35f5c45222dd1f77a73381
#
_cell.length_a   1.000
_cell.length_b   1.000
_cell.length_c   1.000
_cell.angle_alpha   90.00
_cell.angle_beta   90.00
_cell.angle_gamma   90.00
#
_symmetry.space_group_name_H-M   'P 1'
#
loop_
_entity.id
_entity.type
_entity.pdbx_description
1 polymer ?
#
loop_
_entity_poly.entity_id
_entity_poly.type
_entity_poly.pdbx_seq_one_letter_code
_entity_poly.pdbx_strand_id
1 'polypeptide(L)'
;MSELKYLELLSKNFRNIAETSTEIINLEAILNLPKGTEHFLSDVHGEYEAFTHVLRNGSGSIRQKIEDIFGETLGEAEKKELATLIYYPEAKYDLEEKKNKNIEEWSRKNIYRLVKVCKHASVKYTRSKVRKAMPKDFEYIIQELLYERNEDESKKDYVDAIIDTIISIKYTKAFMKAMGELIRRLAIDRLHVVGDIYDRGPSPHLIMDCLQEYHNVDTQWGNHDLLWIGAGIGNKACIANVIRICSRYNNHDILEEAYGINLLPLATFAMKHYGKDPCKSFRPKEGLDNDLIAQMHKAISIIQFKVEGIFSERNPQFEMEDKELLKNINYHKGTVTIGGKEYQLNDTHFPTVNPDNPLELTKEEVVLLNKLKNSFMNSEKLQRHLKFLLNKGSMYLKCNSNLLYHGCIPLDSEGELVEVNIDGINYKGKSYFDKIEAIIRESFFNRENNEKDKRNRDFVWYLWCGKNSPLFGKDIMRTFERYFIDDKKIHKENKNPYYMFINKKEKCEMILREFGLNPENSHIINGHVPVKVKEGESPVKADGKLFMIDGGFSKAYRKTTGIAGYTLVYNSYGIKIISLAPFESQEKAIKEGADILSSTVVFDEIREITKVKDTDIGKELQKQIDDLKKLLISYKTGLIKQKEI
;
A
#
# COMPACT_ATOMS: atom_id res chain seq x y z
N MET A 1 2.23 -18.54 -33.10
CA MET A 1 2.48 -19.97 -32.84
C MET A 1 1.34 -20.74 -33.48
N SER A 2 1.55 -21.85 -34.23
CA SER A 2 0.43 -22.60 -34.77
C SER A 2 -0.38 -23.21 -33.62
N GLU A 3 -1.70 -23.27 -33.76
CA GLU A 3 -2.59 -23.83 -32.73
C GLU A 3 -2.16 -25.23 -32.31
N LEU A 4 -1.76 -26.05 -33.27
CA LEU A 4 -1.24 -27.41 -33.02
C LEU A 4 -0.01 -27.38 -32.08
N LYS A 5 0.97 -26.52 -32.34
CA LYS A 5 2.17 -26.40 -31.48
C LYS A 5 1.82 -25.99 -30.08
N TYR A 6 0.82 -25.12 -29.90
CA TYR A 6 0.33 -24.74 -28.58
C TYR A 6 -0.32 -25.92 -27.85
N LEU A 7 -1.17 -26.70 -28.54
CA LEU A 7 -1.81 -27.89 -27.97
C LEU A 7 -0.79 -29.00 -27.64
N GLU A 8 0.26 -29.17 -28.46
CA GLU A 8 1.40 -30.04 -28.14
C GLU A 8 2.15 -29.61 -26.88
N LEU A 9 2.32 -28.30 -26.64
CA LEU A 9 2.90 -27.80 -25.40
C LEU A 9 1.99 -28.06 -24.20
N LEU A 10 0.69 -27.80 -24.35
CA LEU A 10 -0.33 -28.05 -23.32
C LEU A 10 -0.41 -29.53 -22.94
N SER A 11 -0.25 -30.43 -23.92
CA SER A 11 -0.24 -31.90 -23.73
C SER A 11 0.91 -32.43 -22.85
N LYS A 12 1.95 -31.59 -22.61
CA LYS A 12 3.02 -31.96 -21.67
C LYS A 12 2.55 -31.91 -20.21
N ASN A 13 1.59 -31.05 -19.90
CA ASN A 13 1.02 -30.90 -18.57
C ASN A 13 -0.22 -31.76 -18.34
N PHE A 14 -0.99 -32.01 -19.40
CA PHE A 14 -2.21 -32.83 -19.41
C PHE A 14 -2.06 -33.96 -20.44
N ARG A 15 -1.51 -35.08 -20.02
CA ARG A 15 -0.92 -36.09 -20.91
C ARG A 15 -1.93 -36.98 -21.63
N ASN A 16 -3.17 -37.07 -21.12
CA ASN A 16 -4.19 -37.97 -21.63
C ASN A 16 -5.61 -37.40 -21.40
N ILE A 17 -6.60 -38.12 -21.95
CA ILE A 17 -8.02 -37.76 -21.84
C ILE A 17 -8.48 -37.64 -20.38
N ALA A 18 -8.02 -38.54 -19.50
CA ALA A 18 -8.45 -38.55 -18.10
C ALA A 18 -7.95 -37.31 -17.33
N GLU A 19 -6.66 -37.00 -17.44
CA GLU A 19 -6.07 -35.79 -16.80
C GLU A 19 -6.75 -34.51 -17.34
N THR A 20 -6.92 -34.41 -18.67
CA THR A 20 -7.54 -33.24 -19.29
C THR A 20 -9.00 -33.08 -18.86
N SER A 21 -9.76 -34.18 -18.85
CA SER A 21 -11.17 -34.14 -18.42
C SER A 21 -11.32 -33.78 -16.95
N THR A 22 -10.48 -34.35 -16.08
CA THR A 22 -10.48 -34.05 -14.64
C THR A 22 -10.21 -32.57 -14.40
N GLU A 23 -9.24 -31.99 -15.12
CA GLU A 23 -8.94 -30.54 -14.94
C GLU A 23 -10.08 -29.67 -15.49
N ILE A 24 -10.71 -30.00 -16.62
CA ILE A 24 -11.88 -29.25 -17.08
C ILE A 24 -13.00 -29.30 -16.02
N ILE A 25 -13.30 -30.45 -15.44
CA ILE A 25 -14.32 -30.59 -14.38
C ILE A 25 -13.94 -29.72 -13.15
N ASN A 26 -12.67 -29.76 -12.75
CA ASN A 26 -12.17 -28.97 -11.62
C ASN A 26 -12.34 -27.47 -11.87
N LEU A 27 -11.91 -26.98 -13.04
CA LEU A 27 -11.99 -25.56 -13.39
C LEU A 27 -13.45 -25.07 -13.51
N GLU A 28 -14.33 -25.84 -14.16
CA GLU A 28 -15.77 -25.57 -14.27
C GLU A 28 -16.43 -25.49 -12.85
N ALA A 29 -16.03 -26.37 -11.93
CA ALA A 29 -16.50 -26.31 -10.56
C ALA A 29 -16.02 -25.03 -9.84
N ILE A 30 -14.75 -24.63 -10.02
CA ILE A 30 -14.17 -23.42 -9.44
C ILE A 30 -14.90 -22.16 -9.91
N LEU A 31 -15.29 -22.09 -11.18
CA LEU A 31 -16.04 -20.95 -11.73
C LEU A 31 -17.36 -20.68 -10.98
N ASN A 32 -17.94 -21.69 -10.34
CA ASN A 32 -19.20 -21.60 -9.60
C ASN A 32 -19.02 -21.28 -8.11
N LEU A 33 -17.79 -21.20 -7.59
CA LEU A 33 -17.55 -20.77 -6.23
C LEU A 33 -17.85 -19.26 -6.06
N PRO A 34 -18.19 -18.80 -4.85
CA PRO A 34 -18.29 -17.37 -4.56
C PRO A 34 -16.97 -16.64 -4.85
N LYS A 35 -17.06 -15.38 -5.29
CA LYS A 35 -15.90 -14.51 -5.45
C LYS A 35 -15.12 -14.38 -4.15
N GLY A 36 -13.80 -14.43 -4.22
CA GLY A 36 -12.92 -14.15 -3.11
C GLY A 36 -13.07 -12.73 -2.57
N THR A 37 -12.60 -12.50 -1.36
CA THR A 37 -12.65 -11.18 -0.71
C THR A 37 -11.39 -10.38 -1.03
N GLU A 38 -11.56 -9.22 -1.61
CA GLU A 38 -10.52 -8.21 -1.83
C GLU A 38 -10.60 -7.15 -0.74
N HIS A 39 -9.44 -6.73 -0.24
CA HIS A 39 -9.31 -5.73 0.81
C HIS A 39 -8.42 -4.60 0.31
N PHE A 40 -8.86 -3.35 0.45
CA PHE A 40 -8.20 -2.17 -0.08
C PHE A 40 -7.82 -1.24 1.06
N LEU A 41 -6.57 -0.84 1.09
CA LEU A 41 -5.97 0.11 2.02
C LEU A 41 -5.22 1.19 1.23
N SER A 42 -5.07 2.38 1.81
CA SER A 42 -4.27 3.46 1.26
C SER A 42 -3.63 4.28 2.37
N ASP A 43 -2.54 4.99 2.04
CA ASP A 43 -1.93 6.03 2.88
C ASP A 43 -1.60 5.56 4.31
N VAL A 44 -0.99 4.37 4.42
CA VAL A 44 -0.65 3.75 5.71
C VAL A 44 0.52 4.43 6.41
N HIS A 45 1.39 5.12 5.65
CA HIS A 45 2.41 6.04 6.13
C HIS A 45 3.19 5.57 7.36
N GLY A 46 3.74 4.34 7.33
CA GLY A 46 4.58 3.82 8.41
C GLY A 46 3.87 3.52 9.73
N GLU A 47 2.55 3.59 9.80
CA GLU A 47 1.75 3.31 11.01
C GLU A 47 1.53 1.80 11.20
N TYR A 48 2.61 1.08 11.50
CA TYR A 48 2.68 -0.38 11.51
C TYR A 48 1.67 -1.06 12.43
N GLU A 49 1.48 -0.57 13.66
CA GLU A 49 0.57 -1.20 14.62
C GLU A 49 -0.89 -1.13 14.14
N ALA A 50 -1.32 0.05 13.68
CA ALA A 50 -2.67 0.23 13.16
C ALA A 50 -2.88 -0.57 11.86
N PHE A 51 -1.90 -0.55 10.95
CA PHE A 51 -1.91 -1.33 9.72
C PHE A 51 -2.05 -2.83 9.99
N THR A 52 -1.21 -3.39 10.86
CA THR A 52 -1.26 -4.82 11.18
C THR A 52 -2.54 -5.21 11.91
N HIS A 53 -3.11 -4.33 12.74
CA HIS A 53 -4.41 -4.58 13.37
C HIS A 53 -5.52 -4.68 12.31
N VAL A 54 -5.55 -3.75 11.34
CA VAL A 54 -6.52 -3.77 10.22
C VAL A 54 -6.36 -5.02 9.36
N LEU A 55 -5.11 -5.46 9.09
CA LEU A 55 -4.89 -6.73 8.40
C LEU A 55 -5.42 -7.93 9.19
N ARG A 56 -5.24 -7.94 10.51
CA ARG A 56 -5.68 -9.04 11.39
C ARG A 56 -7.18 -9.13 11.52
N ASN A 57 -7.90 -8.00 11.57
CA ASN A 57 -9.36 -8.00 11.65
C ASN A 57 -10.04 -8.09 10.28
N GLY A 58 -9.28 -7.91 9.17
CA GLY A 58 -9.78 -7.92 7.80
C GLY A 58 -10.86 -6.87 7.57
N SER A 59 -10.69 -5.66 8.16
CA SER A 59 -11.68 -4.58 8.16
C SER A 59 -13.07 -5.06 8.55
N GLY A 60 -13.14 -5.84 9.61
CA GLY A 60 -14.40 -6.39 10.14
C GLY A 60 -14.89 -7.68 9.49
N SER A 61 -14.22 -8.18 8.46
CA SER A 61 -14.62 -9.42 7.78
C SER A 61 -14.62 -10.62 8.73
N ILE A 62 -13.71 -10.68 9.71
CA ILE A 62 -13.67 -11.75 10.70
C ILE A 62 -14.82 -11.62 11.71
N ARG A 63 -15.09 -10.41 12.19
CA ARG A 63 -16.24 -10.15 13.08
C ARG A 63 -17.57 -10.53 12.42
N GLN A 64 -17.73 -10.19 11.15
CA GLN A 64 -18.92 -10.59 10.39
C GLN A 64 -19.08 -12.11 10.35
N LYS A 65 -18.00 -12.87 10.12
CA LYS A 65 -18.04 -14.34 10.15
C LYS A 65 -18.39 -14.92 11.51
N ILE A 66 -17.92 -14.30 12.59
CA ILE A 66 -18.29 -14.69 13.96
C ILE A 66 -19.78 -14.41 14.19
N GLU A 67 -20.29 -13.27 13.72
CA GLU A 67 -21.71 -12.91 13.80
C GLU A 67 -22.58 -13.89 13.00
N ASP A 68 -22.20 -14.22 11.77
CA ASP A 68 -22.91 -15.16 10.91
C ASP A 68 -23.07 -16.55 11.55
N ILE A 69 -22.10 -16.98 12.36
CA ILE A 69 -22.09 -18.32 12.97
C ILE A 69 -22.74 -18.32 14.36
N PHE A 70 -22.49 -17.28 15.14
CA PHE A 70 -22.76 -17.25 16.58
C PHE A 70 -23.72 -16.13 17.01
N GLY A 71 -24.30 -15.37 16.08
CA GLY A 71 -25.08 -14.18 16.35
C GLY A 71 -26.10 -14.33 17.48
N GLU A 72 -26.79 -15.47 17.50
CA GLU A 72 -27.83 -15.75 18.51
C GLU A 72 -27.31 -16.58 19.71
N THR A 73 -26.14 -17.19 19.60
CA THR A 73 -25.63 -18.19 20.59
C THR A 73 -24.54 -17.65 21.51
N LEU A 74 -23.84 -16.58 21.11
CA LEU A 74 -22.81 -15.92 21.92
C LEU A 74 -23.17 -14.47 22.23
N GLY A 75 -22.92 -14.07 23.48
CA GLY A 75 -23.01 -12.67 23.88
C GLY A 75 -21.91 -11.81 23.24
N GLU A 76 -22.11 -10.51 23.17
CA GLU A 76 -21.16 -9.56 22.55
C GLU A 76 -19.76 -9.63 23.15
N ALA A 77 -19.64 -9.84 24.47
CA ALA A 77 -18.36 -10.02 25.15
C ALA A 77 -17.59 -11.26 24.64
N GLU A 78 -18.29 -12.38 24.46
CA GLU A 78 -17.69 -13.62 23.98
C GLU A 78 -17.30 -13.56 22.49
N LYS A 79 -18.13 -12.91 21.65
CA LYS A 79 -17.81 -12.63 20.24
C LYS A 79 -16.55 -11.78 20.13
N LYS A 80 -16.44 -10.74 20.96
CA LYS A 80 -15.31 -9.83 21.04
C LYS A 80 -14.04 -10.56 21.49
N GLU A 81 -14.16 -11.44 22.49
CA GLU A 81 -13.08 -12.28 22.99
C GLU A 81 -12.57 -13.23 21.89
N LEU A 82 -13.47 -13.91 21.18
CA LEU A 82 -13.13 -14.81 20.09
C LEU A 82 -12.46 -14.05 18.93
N ALA A 83 -12.94 -12.86 18.58
CA ALA A 83 -12.29 -12.00 17.58
C ALA A 83 -10.86 -11.64 18.01
N THR A 84 -10.67 -11.21 19.26
CA THR A 84 -9.36 -10.89 19.80
C THR A 84 -8.41 -12.08 19.79
N LEU A 85 -8.92 -13.28 20.08
CA LEU A 85 -8.13 -14.52 20.01
C LEU A 85 -7.68 -14.81 18.56
N ILE A 86 -8.52 -14.55 17.55
CA ILE A 86 -8.15 -14.73 16.15
C ILE A 86 -7.12 -13.67 15.72
N TYR A 87 -7.23 -12.44 16.20
CA TYR A 87 -6.31 -11.34 15.86
C TYR A 87 -4.94 -11.51 16.51
N TYR A 88 -4.91 -11.91 17.79
CA TYR A 88 -3.74 -11.97 18.66
C TYR A 88 -3.66 -13.28 19.46
N PRO A 89 -3.60 -14.44 18.79
CA PRO A 89 -3.78 -15.74 19.46
C PRO A 89 -2.79 -15.99 20.59
N GLU A 90 -1.50 -15.72 20.38
CA GLU A 90 -0.47 -15.97 21.40
C GLU A 90 -0.64 -15.04 22.61
N ALA A 91 -0.77 -13.73 22.36
CA ALA A 91 -0.88 -12.75 23.43
C ALA A 91 -2.21 -12.88 24.23
N LYS A 92 -3.30 -13.24 23.53
CA LYS A 92 -4.59 -13.50 24.19
C LYS A 92 -4.53 -14.77 25.03
N TYR A 93 -3.91 -15.84 24.53
CA TYR A 93 -3.68 -17.06 25.29
C TYR A 93 -2.86 -16.78 26.56
N ASP A 94 -1.73 -16.08 26.46
CA ASP A 94 -0.86 -15.73 27.60
C ASP A 94 -1.59 -14.87 28.66
N LEU A 95 -2.50 -14.01 28.21
CA LEU A 95 -3.34 -13.22 29.10
C LEU A 95 -4.34 -14.07 29.86
N GLU A 96 -5.00 -15.03 29.17
CA GLU A 96 -5.99 -15.91 29.76
C GLU A 96 -5.34 -16.96 30.67
N GLU A 97 -4.18 -17.51 30.30
CA GLU A 97 -3.42 -18.44 31.15
C GLU A 97 -3.08 -17.86 32.53
N LYS A 98 -2.83 -16.53 32.59
CA LYS A 98 -2.56 -15.83 33.86
C LYS A 98 -3.80 -15.52 34.68
N LYS A 99 -4.97 -15.38 34.04
CA LYS A 99 -6.21 -14.93 34.70
C LYS A 99 -7.18 -16.07 35.01
N ASN A 100 -7.19 -17.10 34.16
CA ASN A 100 -8.21 -18.15 34.20
C ASN A 100 -7.72 -19.36 34.99
N LYS A 101 -8.46 -19.70 36.04
CA LYS A 101 -8.16 -20.89 36.88
C LYS A 101 -8.40 -22.21 36.14
N ASN A 102 -9.20 -22.22 35.08
CA ASN A 102 -9.52 -23.41 34.27
C ASN A 102 -9.18 -23.15 32.80
N ILE A 103 -7.89 -23.00 32.52
CA ILE A 103 -7.39 -22.74 31.17
C ILE A 103 -7.67 -23.89 30.19
N GLU A 104 -7.79 -25.12 30.67
CA GLU A 104 -8.06 -26.28 29.81
C GLU A 104 -9.50 -26.25 29.27
N GLU A 105 -10.49 -25.92 30.08
CA GLU A 105 -11.89 -25.78 29.66
C GLU A 105 -12.04 -24.57 28.70
N TRP A 106 -11.41 -23.43 29.02
CA TRP A 106 -11.36 -22.28 28.15
C TRP A 106 -10.73 -22.63 26.79
N SER A 107 -9.66 -23.38 26.80
CA SER A 107 -8.95 -23.82 25.60
C SER A 107 -9.83 -24.73 24.74
N ARG A 108 -10.46 -25.74 25.34
CA ARG A 108 -11.38 -26.66 24.67
C ARG A 108 -12.50 -25.87 23.95
N LYS A 109 -13.21 -25.03 24.70
CA LYS A 109 -14.30 -24.19 24.19
C LYS A 109 -13.86 -23.33 22.99
N ASN A 110 -12.69 -22.69 23.09
CA ASN A 110 -12.21 -21.79 22.04
C ASN A 110 -11.62 -22.51 20.81
N ILE A 111 -11.02 -23.72 20.98
CA ILE A 111 -10.62 -24.55 19.83
C ILE A 111 -11.85 -24.90 18.98
N TYR A 112 -12.94 -25.35 19.59
CA TYR A 112 -14.19 -25.63 18.86
C TYR A 112 -14.72 -24.41 18.11
N ARG A 113 -14.68 -23.23 18.76
CA ARG A 113 -15.13 -21.98 18.13
C ARG A 113 -14.24 -21.62 16.94
N LEU A 114 -12.92 -21.74 17.07
CA LEU A 114 -11.97 -21.49 15.99
C LEU A 114 -12.18 -22.44 14.81
N VAL A 115 -12.43 -23.73 15.07
CA VAL A 115 -12.74 -24.72 14.02
C VAL A 115 -14.01 -24.31 13.26
N LYS A 116 -15.09 -23.89 13.95
CA LYS A 116 -16.32 -23.43 13.31
C LYS A 116 -16.08 -22.18 12.44
N VAL A 117 -15.34 -21.18 12.93
CA VAL A 117 -15.00 -19.98 12.14
C VAL A 117 -14.14 -20.34 10.93
N CYS A 118 -13.17 -21.23 11.09
CA CYS A 118 -12.33 -21.69 9.99
C CYS A 118 -13.14 -22.47 8.94
N LYS A 119 -14.03 -23.34 9.36
CA LYS A 119 -14.98 -24.06 8.50
C LYS A 119 -15.80 -23.09 7.65
N HIS A 120 -16.40 -22.08 8.26
CA HIS A 120 -17.19 -21.05 7.58
C HIS A 120 -16.32 -20.21 6.63
N ALA A 121 -15.12 -19.81 7.03
CA ALA A 121 -14.20 -19.07 6.17
C ALA A 121 -13.74 -19.89 4.95
N SER A 122 -13.72 -21.21 5.04
CA SER A 122 -13.25 -22.13 3.98
C SER A 122 -14.28 -22.43 2.91
N VAL A 123 -15.57 -22.18 3.13
CA VAL A 123 -16.68 -22.57 2.23
C VAL A 123 -16.52 -22.02 0.79
N LYS A 124 -15.95 -20.82 0.67
CA LYS A 124 -15.72 -20.17 -0.66
C LYS A 124 -14.51 -20.72 -1.43
N TYR A 125 -13.84 -21.77 -0.92
CA TYR A 125 -12.63 -22.32 -1.52
C TYR A 125 -12.72 -23.80 -1.82
N THR A 126 -11.91 -24.28 -2.77
CA THR A 126 -11.67 -25.72 -2.95
C THR A 126 -10.88 -26.25 -1.75
N ARG A 127 -11.09 -27.54 -1.43
CA ARG A 127 -10.32 -28.24 -0.39
C ARG A 127 -8.80 -28.14 -0.62
N SER A 128 -8.37 -28.23 -1.88
CA SER A 128 -6.97 -28.10 -2.28
C SER A 128 -6.39 -26.72 -1.93
N LYS A 129 -7.16 -25.64 -2.17
CA LYS A 129 -6.73 -24.26 -1.84
C LYS A 129 -6.64 -24.09 -0.30
N VAL A 130 -7.61 -24.60 0.44
CA VAL A 130 -7.60 -24.57 1.92
C VAL A 130 -6.38 -25.32 2.46
N ARG A 131 -6.13 -26.54 1.97
CA ARG A 131 -4.98 -27.37 2.37
C ARG A 131 -3.65 -26.64 2.14
N LYS A 132 -3.45 -26.04 0.95
CA LYS A 132 -2.24 -25.25 0.63
C LYS A 132 -2.07 -24.03 1.54
N ALA A 133 -3.14 -23.54 2.14
CA ALA A 133 -3.11 -22.40 3.08
C ALA A 133 -2.80 -22.83 4.53
N MET A 134 -2.95 -24.12 4.87
CA MET A 134 -2.72 -24.62 6.22
C MET A 134 -1.24 -24.53 6.62
N PRO A 135 -0.94 -24.19 7.88
CA PRO A 135 0.39 -24.34 8.45
C PRO A 135 0.84 -25.82 8.38
N LYS A 136 2.03 -26.07 7.85
CA LYS A 136 2.52 -27.44 7.57
C LYS A 136 2.53 -28.34 8.80
N ASP A 137 2.93 -27.80 9.96
CA ASP A 137 3.04 -28.55 11.20
C ASP A 137 1.69 -29.05 11.73
N PHE A 138 0.58 -28.43 11.31
CA PHE A 138 -0.78 -28.75 11.76
C PHE A 138 -1.70 -29.20 10.62
N GLU A 139 -1.19 -29.33 9.39
CA GLU A 139 -2.01 -29.59 8.19
C GLU A 139 -2.94 -30.80 8.39
N TYR A 140 -2.40 -31.93 8.87
CA TYR A 140 -3.18 -33.13 9.11
C TYR A 140 -4.27 -32.92 10.17
N ILE A 141 -3.91 -32.39 11.34
CA ILE A 141 -4.83 -32.19 12.47
C ILE A 141 -5.95 -31.21 12.08
N ILE A 142 -5.60 -30.09 11.44
CA ILE A 142 -6.59 -29.10 11.00
C ILE A 142 -7.52 -29.72 9.96
N GLN A 143 -7.00 -30.52 9.04
CA GLN A 143 -7.78 -31.19 8.00
C GLN A 143 -8.82 -32.14 8.60
N GLU A 144 -8.43 -32.96 9.59
CA GLU A 144 -9.35 -33.82 10.31
C GLU A 144 -10.48 -33.03 11.00
N LEU A 145 -10.13 -31.95 11.72
CA LEU A 145 -11.11 -31.12 12.44
C LEU A 145 -12.05 -30.33 11.51
N LEU A 146 -11.59 -29.95 10.30
CA LEU A 146 -12.41 -29.19 9.34
C LEU A 146 -13.37 -30.05 8.54
N TYR A 147 -13.02 -31.28 8.18
CA TYR A 147 -13.81 -32.09 7.24
C TYR A 147 -14.67 -33.16 7.90
N GLU A 148 -14.50 -33.37 9.20
CA GLU A 148 -15.40 -34.26 9.91
C GLU A 148 -16.82 -33.68 10.04
N ARG A 149 -17.84 -34.54 9.86
CA ARG A 149 -19.24 -34.19 10.09
C ARG A 149 -19.56 -34.38 11.55
N ASN A 150 -19.89 -33.30 12.26
CA ASN A 150 -20.24 -33.30 13.68
C ASN A 150 -21.59 -34.04 14.00
N GLU A 151 -22.24 -34.66 13.03
CA GLU A 151 -23.55 -35.30 13.15
C GLU A 151 -23.45 -36.79 13.54
N ASP A 152 -22.24 -37.36 13.46
CA ASP A 152 -22.00 -38.74 13.81
C ASP A 152 -21.39 -38.84 15.24
N GLU A 153 -22.13 -39.40 16.19
CA GLU A 153 -21.69 -39.56 17.60
C GLU A 153 -20.34 -40.29 17.70
N SER A 154 -20.09 -41.29 16.83
CA SER A 154 -18.84 -42.04 16.84
C SER A 154 -17.60 -41.18 16.48
N LYS A 155 -17.80 -40.10 15.73
CA LYS A 155 -16.72 -39.20 15.36
C LYS A 155 -16.53 -38.02 16.29
N LYS A 156 -17.53 -37.76 17.14
CA LYS A 156 -17.41 -36.76 18.20
C LYS A 156 -16.31 -37.14 19.19
N ASP A 157 -16.27 -38.39 19.62
CA ASP A 157 -15.24 -38.88 20.51
C ASP A 157 -13.83 -38.80 19.91
N TYR A 158 -13.72 -38.99 18.59
CA TYR A 158 -12.46 -38.84 17.86
C TYR A 158 -11.99 -37.37 17.84
N VAL A 159 -12.88 -36.41 17.54
CA VAL A 159 -12.58 -35.00 17.57
C VAL A 159 -12.23 -34.53 18.98
N ASP A 160 -13.00 -34.97 19.97
CA ASP A 160 -12.75 -34.69 21.40
C ASP A 160 -11.37 -35.21 21.83
N ALA A 161 -10.99 -36.42 21.43
CA ALA A 161 -9.67 -36.99 21.71
C ALA A 161 -8.52 -36.20 21.10
N ILE A 162 -8.69 -35.69 19.88
CA ILE A 162 -7.68 -34.79 19.24
C ILE A 162 -7.51 -33.52 20.08
N ILE A 163 -8.61 -32.86 20.44
CA ILE A 163 -8.57 -31.61 21.20
C ILE A 163 -7.99 -31.83 22.59
N ASP A 164 -8.39 -32.90 23.28
CA ASP A 164 -7.87 -33.26 24.60
C ASP A 164 -6.38 -33.55 24.56
N THR A 165 -5.93 -34.23 23.52
CA THR A 165 -4.50 -34.49 23.34
C THR A 165 -3.73 -33.18 23.12
N ILE A 166 -4.21 -32.23 22.27
CA ILE A 166 -3.57 -30.92 22.07
C ILE A 166 -3.42 -30.19 23.42
N ILE A 167 -4.44 -30.25 24.26
CA ILE A 167 -4.45 -29.59 25.58
C ILE A 167 -3.49 -30.29 26.55
N SER A 168 -3.57 -31.62 26.67
CA SER A 168 -2.78 -32.39 27.62
C SER A 168 -1.28 -32.36 27.38
N ILE A 169 -0.86 -32.29 26.09
CA ILE A 169 0.56 -32.15 25.73
C ILE A 169 1.03 -30.68 25.72
N LYS A 170 0.16 -29.73 26.18
CA LYS A 170 0.45 -28.26 26.24
C LYS A 170 0.77 -27.61 24.90
N TYR A 171 0.15 -28.07 23.83
CA TYR A 171 0.39 -27.55 22.46
C TYR A 171 -0.70 -26.57 22.00
N THR A 172 -1.58 -26.18 22.91
CA THR A 172 -2.77 -25.33 22.70
C THR A 172 -2.41 -23.97 22.09
N LYS A 173 -1.42 -23.28 22.66
CA LYS A 173 -0.99 -21.95 22.19
C LYS A 173 -0.55 -21.96 20.72
N ALA A 174 0.29 -22.93 20.36
CA ALA A 174 0.78 -23.10 18.99
C ALA A 174 -0.36 -23.46 18.03
N PHE A 175 -1.27 -24.33 18.45
CA PHE A 175 -2.44 -24.71 17.65
C PHE A 175 -3.40 -23.54 17.44
N MET A 176 -3.72 -22.75 18.47
CA MET A 176 -4.56 -21.55 18.34
C MET A 176 -3.92 -20.49 17.43
N LYS A 177 -2.59 -20.34 17.49
CA LYS A 177 -1.85 -19.49 16.55
C LYS A 177 -2.07 -19.94 15.10
N ALA A 178 -1.84 -21.23 14.83
CA ALA A 178 -2.02 -21.82 13.51
C ALA A 178 -3.45 -21.64 12.98
N MET A 179 -4.46 -21.86 13.83
CA MET A 179 -5.87 -21.64 13.49
C MET A 179 -6.18 -20.16 13.20
N GLY A 180 -5.70 -19.24 14.05
CA GLY A 180 -5.88 -17.80 13.84
C GLY A 180 -5.25 -17.31 12.53
N GLU A 181 -4.04 -17.76 12.22
CA GLU A 181 -3.36 -17.46 10.96
C GLU A 181 -4.13 -17.98 9.75
N LEU A 182 -4.61 -19.23 9.81
CA LEU A 182 -5.41 -19.81 8.75
C LEU A 182 -6.73 -19.05 8.53
N ILE A 183 -7.46 -18.72 9.60
CA ILE A 183 -8.71 -17.95 9.52
C ILE A 183 -8.46 -16.60 8.85
N ARG A 184 -7.43 -15.87 9.28
CA ARG A 184 -7.07 -14.56 8.68
C ARG A 184 -6.72 -14.69 7.19
N ARG A 185 -5.94 -15.71 6.83
CA ARG A 185 -5.58 -15.98 5.43
C ARG A 185 -6.77 -16.34 4.56
N LEU A 186 -7.76 -17.09 5.10
CA LEU A 186 -8.98 -17.45 4.39
C LEU A 186 -10.03 -16.33 4.40
N ALA A 187 -9.93 -15.36 5.30
CA ALA A 187 -10.85 -14.22 5.34
C ALA A 187 -10.65 -13.28 4.14
N ILE A 188 -9.40 -13.01 3.78
CA ILE A 188 -9.01 -12.09 2.69
C ILE A 188 -8.21 -12.85 1.63
N ASP A 189 -8.66 -12.82 0.38
CA ASP A 189 -7.98 -13.44 -0.76
C ASP A 189 -6.87 -12.61 -1.34
N ARG A 190 -7.09 -11.30 -1.44
CA ARG A 190 -6.16 -10.36 -2.04
C ARG A 190 -6.18 -9.03 -1.30
N LEU A 191 -5.00 -8.49 -1.08
CA LEU A 191 -4.79 -7.18 -0.50
C LEU A 191 -4.33 -6.21 -1.59
N HIS A 192 -4.97 -5.04 -1.67
CA HIS A 192 -4.56 -3.92 -2.50
C HIS A 192 -4.10 -2.78 -1.60
N VAL A 193 -2.86 -2.32 -1.78
CA VAL A 193 -2.33 -1.14 -1.07
C VAL A 193 -2.20 -0.01 -2.08
N VAL A 194 -3.10 0.96 -2.01
CA VAL A 194 -3.21 2.04 -2.99
C VAL A 194 -2.29 3.21 -2.61
N GLY A 195 -1.02 2.91 -2.45
CA GLY A 195 0.08 3.86 -2.28
C GLY A 195 0.30 4.42 -0.88
N ASP A 196 1.39 5.16 -0.80
CA ASP A 196 1.89 5.87 0.38
C ASP A 196 2.13 4.98 1.61
N ILE A 197 3.01 4.00 1.41
CA ILE A 197 3.50 3.13 2.48
C ILE A 197 4.54 3.85 3.33
N TYR A 198 5.41 4.64 2.69
CA TYR A 198 6.52 5.34 3.30
C TYR A 198 6.16 6.70 3.90
N ASP A 199 7.09 7.22 4.69
CA ASP A 199 7.12 8.54 5.34
C ASP A 199 6.06 8.77 6.43
N ARG A 200 6.28 9.80 7.23
CA ARG A 200 5.48 10.32 8.35
C ARG A 200 5.50 9.45 9.59
N GLY A 201 5.04 8.21 9.54
CA GLY A 201 5.08 7.27 10.67
C GLY A 201 6.43 6.57 10.81
N PRO A 202 6.69 5.91 11.97
CA PRO A 202 8.03 5.46 12.35
C PRO A 202 8.45 4.11 11.74
N SER A 203 7.53 3.33 11.14
CA SER A 203 7.84 1.92 10.85
C SER A 203 7.44 1.44 9.45
N PRO A 204 7.72 2.19 8.36
CA PRO A 204 7.41 1.73 7.00
C PRO A 204 8.17 0.45 6.64
N HIS A 205 9.37 0.27 7.16
CA HIS A 205 10.19 -0.92 6.95
C HIS A 205 9.53 -2.21 7.47
N LEU A 206 8.83 -2.15 8.61
CA LEU A 206 8.09 -3.28 9.16
C LEU A 206 6.82 -3.58 8.34
N ILE A 207 6.18 -2.54 7.80
CA ILE A 207 5.06 -2.71 6.86
C ILE A 207 5.54 -3.43 5.61
N MET A 208 6.67 -3.01 5.05
CA MET A 208 7.27 -3.65 3.87
C MET A 208 7.65 -5.11 4.13
N ASP A 209 8.26 -5.43 5.28
CA ASP A 209 8.55 -6.80 5.68
C ASP A 209 7.23 -7.63 5.75
N CYS A 210 6.17 -7.09 6.36
CA CYS A 210 4.85 -7.73 6.43
C CYS A 210 4.21 -7.97 5.05
N LEU A 211 4.30 -6.99 4.14
CA LEU A 211 3.76 -7.12 2.78
C LEU A 211 4.52 -8.15 1.93
N GLN A 212 5.84 -8.27 2.12
CA GLN A 212 6.64 -9.30 1.44
C GLN A 212 6.21 -10.72 1.81
N GLU A 213 5.77 -10.93 3.03
CA GLU A 213 5.29 -12.22 3.54
C GLU A 213 3.80 -12.46 3.26
N TYR A 214 3.07 -11.42 2.84
CA TYR A 214 1.64 -11.54 2.62
C TYR A 214 1.33 -12.43 1.40
N HIS A 215 0.37 -13.34 1.54
CA HIS A 215 0.13 -14.40 0.57
C HIS A 215 -0.31 -13.94 -0.84
N ASN A 216 -0.96 -12.78 -0.96
CA ASN A 216 -1.41 -12.22 -2.23
C ASN A 216 -1.64 -10.72 -2.10
N VAL A 217 -0.70 -9.92 -2.57
CA VAL A 217 -0.73 -8.46 -2.46
C VAL A 217 -0.23 -7.81 -3.74
N ASP A 218 -0.81 -6.67 -4.06
CA ASP A 218 -0.31 -5.70 -5.02
C ASP A 218 -0.33 -4.28 -4.42
N THR A 219 0.45 -3.39 -5.03
CA THR A 219 0.56 -2.01 -4.59
C THR A 219 0.43 -1.07 -5.79
N GLN A 220 -0.20 0.08 -5.62
CA GLN A 220 -0.09 1.20 -6.55
C GLN A 220 0.84 2.22 -5.93
N TRP A 221 1.82 2.71 -6.71
CA TRP A 221 2.83 3.60 -6.13
C TRP A 221 2.23 4.96 -5.75
N GLY A 222 2.46 5.38 -4.50
CA GLY A 222 2.19 6.72 -4.04
C GLY A 222 3.38 7.66 -4.29
N ASN A 223 3.18 8.96 -4.09
CA ASN A 223 4.25 9.94 -4.25
C ASN A 223 5.38 9.74 -3.23
N HIS A 224 5.06 9.34 -2.00
CA HIS A 224 6.07 9.01 -1.00
C HIS A 224 6.83 7.73 -1.35
N ASP A 225 6.18 6.70 -1.87
CA ASP A 225 6.83 5.47 -2.33
C ASP A 225 7.79 5.76 -3.48
N LEU A 226 7.34 6.59 -4.44
CA LEU A 226 8.18 7.00 -5.57
C LEU A 226 9.40 7.82 -5.13
N LEU A 227 9.25 8.66 -4.12
CA LEU A 227 10.36 9.42 -3.54
C LEU A 227 11.45 8.49 -3.01
N TRP A 228 11.06 7.41 -2.32
CA TRP A 228 11.99 6.39 -1.83
C TRP A 228 12.59 5.55 -2.96
N ILE A 229 11.82 5.22 -4.00
CA ILE A 229 12.35 4.58 -5.21
C ILE A 229 13.42 5.49 -5.84
N GLY A 230 13.12 6.80 -6.00
CA GLY A 230 14.05 7.80 -6.50
C GLY A 230 15.35 7.89 -5.68
N ALA A 231 15.24 7.86 -4.35
CA ALA A 231 16.39 7.83 -3.46
C ALA A 231 17.23 6.54 -3.64
N GLY A 232 16.58 5.39 -3.75
CA GLY A 232 17.23 4.09 -3.94
C GLY A 232 17.93 3.90 -5.29
N ILE A 233 17.53 4.64 -6.33
CA ILE A 233 18.25 4.70 -7.62
C ILE A 233 19.35 5.77 -7.63
N GLY A 234 19.55 6.48 -6.52
CA GLY A 234 20.62 7.47 -6.35
C GLY A 234 20.30 8.87 -6.88
N ASN A 235 19.01 9.23 -7.03
CA ASN A 235 18.61 10.59 -7.32
C ASN A 235 18.87 11.49 -6.10
N LYS A 236 19.76 12.47 -6.24
CA LYS A 236 20.23 13.31 -5.12
C LYS A 236 19.14 14.19 -4.54
N ALA A 237 18.20 14.69 -5.35
CA ALA A 237 17.07 15.47 -4.88
C ALA A 237 16.10 14.61 -4.07
N CYS A 238 15.80 13.39 -4.53
CA CYS A 238 14.97 12.44 -3.78
C CYS A 238 15.62 12.05 -2.45
N ILE A 239 16.94 11.78 -2.43
CA ILE A 239 17.70 11.48 -1.19
C ILE A 239 17.58 12.63 -0.20
N ALA A 240 17.79 13.88 -0.65
CA ALA A 240 17.69 15.04 0.21
C ALA A 240 16.27 15.23 0.76
N ASN A 241 15.24 15.00 -0.07
CA ASN A 241 13.84 15.05 0.36
C ASN A 241 13.50 13.96 1.38
N VAL A 242 13.92 12.71 1.17
CA VAL A 242 13.70 11.61 2.14
C VAL A 242 14.31 11.97 3.49
N ILE A 243 15.57 12.40 3.53
CA ILE A 243 16.26 12.75 4.77
C ILE A 243 15.58 13.95 5.44
N ARG A 244 15.20 14.98 4.66
CA ARG A 244 14.45 16.14 5.16
C ARG A 244 13.12 15.73 5.81
N ILE A 245 12.36 14.84 5.18
CA ILE A 245 11.09 14.37 5.71
C ILE A 245 11.32 13.55 6.99
N CYS A 246 12.30 12.64 7.00
CA CYS A 246 12.66 11.89 8.21
C CYS A 246 13.08 12.81 9.34
N SER A 247 13.88 13.87 9.06
CA SER A 247 14.27 14.88 10.07
C SER A 247 13.05 15.63 10.61
N ARG A 248 12.09 16.01 9.73
CA ARG A 248 10.87 16.73 10.12
C ARG A 248 9.98 15.93 11.07
N TYR A 249 9.92 14.61 10.92
CA TYR A 249 9.10 13.72 11.74
C TYR A 249 9.90 12.97 12.80
N ASN A 250 11.19 13.31 12.97
CA ASN A 250 12.10 12.68 13.93
C ASN A 250 12.24 11.16 13.74
N ASN A 251 12.30 10.72 12.49
CA ASN A 251 12.32 9.32 12.08
C ASN A 251 13.70 8.88 11.51
N HIS A 252 14.81 9.39 12.05
CA HIS A 252 16.16 9.01 11.61
C HIS A 252 16.45 7.52 11.80
N ASP A 253 15.84 6.87 12.79
CA ASP A 253 15.96 5.44 13.07
C ASP A 253 15.57 4.57 11.86
N ILE A 254 14.61 5.05 11.03
CA ILE A 254 14.26 4.38 9.76
C ILE A 254 15.48 4.31 8.84
N LEU A 255 16.24 5.40 8.76
CA LEU A 255 17.42 5.47 7.89
C LEU A 255 18.58 4.67 8.49
N GLU A 256 18.92 4.92 9.77
CA GLU A 256 20.11 4.38 10.40
C GLU A 256 19.93 2.93 10.86
N GLU A 257 18.90 2.65 11.68
CA GLU A 257 18.71 1.33 12.27
C GLU A 257 18.05 0.35 11.30
N ALA A 258 16.98 0.80 10.61
CA ALA A 258 16.22 -0.12 9.76
C ALA A 258 16.90 -0.39 8.41
N TYR A 259 17.47 0.65 7.77
CA TYR A 259 18.06 0.54 6.44
C TYR A 259 19.60 0.65 6.41
N GLY A 260 20.27 0.93 7.54
CA GLY A 260 21.71 1.04 7.62
C GLY A 260 22.30 2.21 6.84
N ILE A 261 21.53 3.29 6.65
CA ILE A 261 21.95 4.50 5.95
C ILE A 261 22.69 5.40 6.92
N ASN A 262 23.99 5.57 6.72
CA ASN A 262 24.85 6.33 7.61
C ASN A 262 24.61 7.85 7.51
N LEU A 263 24.05 8.46 8.54
CA LEU A 263 23.81 9.91 8.66
C LEU A 263 24.95 10.67 9.36
N LEU A 264 25.97 10.00 9.90
CA LEU A 264 27.10 10.66 10.57
C LEU A 264 27.80 11.72 9.70
N PRO A 265 27.99 11.53 8.39
CA PRO A 265 28.54 12.58 7.53
C PRO A 265 27.67 13.85 7.48
N LEU A 266 26.34 13.71 7.50
CA LEU A 266 25.41 14.84 7.57
C LEU A 266 25.45 15.51 8.95
N ALA A 267 25.45 14.74 10.02
CA ALA A 267 25.57 15.27 11.38
C ALA A 267 26.86 16.09 11.55
N THR A 268 28.00 15.57 11.12
CA THR A 268 29.30 16.27 11.16
C THR A 268 29.27 17.56 10.33
N PHE A 269 28.69 17.53 9.13
CA PHE A 269 28.55 18.69 8.27
C PHE A 269 27.63 19.75 8.92
N ALA A 270 26.50 19.32 9.49
CA ALA A 270 25.55 20.19 10.15
C ALA A 270 26.16 20.88 11.39
N MET A 271 26.85 20.14 12.24
CA MET A 271 27.56 20.71 13.40
C MET A 271 28.61 21.73 13.00
N LYS A 272 29.35 21.50 11.91
CA LYS A 272 30.37 22.41 11.42
C LYS A 272 29.79 23.72 10.90
N HIS A 273 28.75 23.68 10.11
CA HIS A 273 28.23 24.85 9.40
C HIS A 273 27.04 25.51 10.10
N TYR A 274 26.22 24.74 10.85
CA TYR A 274 25.00 25.18 11.49
C TYR A 274 25.01 25.02 13.02
N GLY A 275 26.15 24.63 13.63
CA GLY A 275 26.25 24.33 15.05
C GLY A 275 25.89 25.50 16.02
N LYS A 276 25.94 26.74 15.54
CA LYS A 276 25.51 27.92 16.29
C LYS A 276 24.15 28.51 15.88
N ASP A 277 23.52 27.86 14.89
CA ASP A 277 22.23 28.28 14.34
C ASP A 277 21.08 27.66 15.15
N PRO A 278 20.13 28.45 15.63
CA PRO A 278 18.97 27.93 16.38
C PRO A 278 18.01 27.09 15.53
N CYS A 279 18.10 27.17 14.22
CA CYS A 279 17.30 26.40 13.23
C CYS A 279 15.81 26.32 13.57
N LYS A 280 15.19 27.43 14.00
CA LYS A 280 13.82 27.47 14.58
C LYS A 280 12.75 26.83 13.69
N SER A 281 12.77 27.15 12.39
CA SER A 281 11.80 26.62 11.41
C SER A 281 12.01 25.14 11.07
N PHE A 282 13.12 24.56 11.49
CA PHE A 282 13.55 23.20 11.16
C PHE A 282 13.44 22.23 12.35
N ARG A 283 12.85 22.67 13.45
CA ARG A 283 12.58 21.79 14.61
C ARG A 283 11.67 20.64 14.23
N PRO A 284 11.92 19.43 14.74
CA PRO A 284 11.03 18.29 14.51
C PRO A 284 9.59 18.60 14.94
N LYS A 285 8.62 18.06 14.24
CA LYS A 285 7.20 18.22 14.60
C LYS A 285 6.77 17.31 15.75
N GLU A 286 7.48 16.21 15.92
CA GLU A 286 7.19 15.14 16.89
C GLU A 286 8.47 14.73 17.61
N GLY A 287 8.35 14.20 18.82
CA GLY A 287 9.47 13.74 19.62
C GLY A 287 10.14 14.85 20.46
N LEU A 288 11.33 14.54 20.97
CA LEU A 288 12.12 15.48 21.77
C LEU A 288 12.74 16.55 20.88
N ASP A 289 12.75 17.78 21.36
CA ASP A 289 13.44 18.89 20.71
C ASP A 289 14.96 18.64 20.74
N ASN A 290 15.57 18.53 19.57
CA ASN A 290 16.97 18.17 19.40
C ASN A 290 17.64 19.14 18.42
N ASP A 291 18.62 19.89 18.93
CA ASP A 291 19.36 20.89 18.15
C ASP A 291 20.08 20.27 16.96
N LEU A 292 20.72 19.11 17.13
CA LEU A 292 21.44 18.44 16.06
C LEU A 292 20.49 18.02 14.93
N ILE A 293 19.32 17.48 15.26
CA ILE A 293 18.32 17.11 14.24
C ILE A 293 17.83 18.34 13.47
N ALA A 294 17.58 19.46 14.18
CA ALA A 294 17.20 20.71 13.52
C ALA A 294 18.30 21.26 12.59
N GLN A 295 19.57 21.18 13.01
CA GLN A 295 20.74 21.55 12.20
C GLN A 295 20.90 20.63 10.97
N MET A 296 20.77 19.32 11.14
CA MET A 296 20.77 18.35 10.05
C MET A 296 19.63 18.59 9.06
N HIS A 297 18.45 18.89 9.59
CA HIS A 297 17.25 19.21 8.81
C HIS A 297 17.48 20.47 7.94
N LYS A 298 18.01 21.55 8.53
CA LYS A 298 18.33 22.77 7.79
C LYS A 298 19.43 22.52 6.74
N ALA A 299 20.51 21.85 7.12
CA ALA A 299 21.62 21.55 6.24
C ALA A 299 21.17 20.77 4.99
N ILE A 300 20.41 19.69 5.18
CA ILE A 300 19.93 18.88 4.05
C ILE A 300 18.87 19.62 3.21
N SER A 301 18.07 20.52 3.82
CA SER A 301 17.10 21.34 3.10
C SER A 301 17.78 22.36 2.18
N ILE A 302 18.85 23.02 2.63
CA ILE A 302 19.63 23.92 1.77
C ILE A 302 20.26 23.15 0.60
N ILE A 303 20.83 21.98 0.88
CA ILE A 303 21.39 21.11 -0.17
C ILE A 303 20.28 20.67 -1.15
N GLN A 304 19.09 20.33 -0.64
CA GLN A 304 17.91 20.00 -1.46
C GLN A 304 17.57 21.13 -2.43
N PHE A 305 17.45 22.38 -1.94
CA PHE A 305 17.09 23.51 -2.79
C PHE A 305 18.13 23.78 -3.89
N LYS A 306 19.43 23.62 -3.57
CA LYS A 306 20.48 23.72 -4.58
C LYS A 306 20.33 22.63 -5.66
N VAL A 307 20.16 21.38 -5.25
CA VAL A 307 20.05 20.24 -6.18
C VAL A 307 18.78 20.33 -7.03
N GLU A 308 17.65 20.71 -6.44
CA GLU A 308 16.39 20.91 -7.14
C GLU A 308 16.49 22.05 -8.15
N GLY A 309 17.14 23.16 -7.79
CA GLY A 309 17.41 24.26 -8.73
C GLY A 309 18.30 23.83 -9.90
N ILE A 310 19.38 23.08 -9.65
CA ILE A 310 20.22 22.50 -10.70
C ILE A 310 19.42 21.56 -11.62
N PHE A 311 18.48 20.80 -11.07
CA PHE A 311 17.63 19.90 -11.86
C PHE A 311 16.62 20.68 -12.71
N SER A 312 16.06 21.77 -12.19
CA SER A 312 15.21 22.70 -12.93
C SER A 312 15.95 23.30 -14.11
N GLU A 313 17.15 23.89 -13.90
CA GLU A 313 17.95 24.50 -14.97
C GLU A 313 18.30 23.55 -16.12
N ARG A 314 18.64 22.31 -15.82
CA ARG A 314 18.99 21.34 -16.88
C ARG A 314 17.80 20.66 -17.55
N ASN A 315 16.58 20.85 -17.01
CA ASN A 315 15.33 20.31 -17.54
C ASN A 315 14.26 21.42 -17.68
N PRO A 316 14.47 22.44 -18.53
CA PRO A 316 13.53 23.55 -18.67
C PRO A 316 12.14 23.10 -19.13
N GLN A 317 12.04 21.93 -19.79
CA GLN A 317 10.75 21.33 -20.18
C GLN A 317 9.87 20.92 -18.99
N PHE A 318 10.41 20.89 -17.78
CA PHE A 318 9.62 20.60 -16.56
C PHE A 318 8.87 21.81 -16.01
N GLU A 319 9.21 23.03 -16.48
CA GLU A 319 8.60 24.30 -16.04
C GLU A 319 8.61 24.44 -14.50
N MET A 320 9.81 24.26 -13.90
CA MET A 320 9.99 24.22 -12.44
C MET A 320 10.91 25.33 -11.90
N GLU A 321 10.85 26.51 -12.48
CA GLU A 321 11.63 27.69 -12.07
C GLU A 321 11.32 28.10 -10.61
N ASP A 322 10.19 27.66 -10.07
CA ASP A 322 9.84 27.79 -8.65
C ASP A 322 10.81 27.06 -7.70
N LYS A 323 11.66 26.17 -8.20
CA LYS A 323 12.71 25.48 -7.43
C LYS A 323 14.03 26.26 -7.38
N GLU A 324 14.13 27.38 -8.07
CA GLU A 324 15.34 28.20 -8.14
C GLU A 324 15.33 29.40 -7.17
N LEU A 325 14.51 29.34 -6.11
CA LEU A 325 14.29 30.48 -5.20
C LEU A 325 15.55 30.99 -4.50
N LEU A 326 16.60 30.17 -4.34
CA LEU A 326 17.89 30.65 -3.83
C LEU A 326 18.51 31.75 -4.68
N LYS A 327 18.26 31.77 -6.01
CA LYS A 327 18.70 32.83 -6.92
C LYS A 327 17.95 34.14 -6.72
N ASN A 328 16.72 34.06 -6.19
CA ASN A 328 15.84 35.21 -6.02
C ASN A 328 15.99 35.88 -4.66
N ILE A 329 16.96 35.43 -3.83
CA ILE A 329 17.26 35.99 -2.52
C ILE A 329 18.16 37.21 -2.68
N ASN A 330 17.77 38.32 -2.05
CA ASN A 330 18.66 39.41 -1.76
C ASN A 330 19.36 39.17 -0.42
N TYR A 331 20.55 38.58 -0.46
CA TYR A 331 21.30 38.18 0.72
C TYR A 331 21.70 39.35 1.64
N HIS A 332 21.78 40.59 1.11
CA HIS A 332 22.08 41.79 1.90
C HIS A 332 20.84 42.30 2.65
N LYS A 333 19.66 42.23 2.02
CA LYS A 333 18.42 42.71 2.64
C LYS A 333 17.70 41.60 3.42
N GLY A 334 18.06 40.36 3.22
CA GLY A 334 17.35 39.20 3.81
C GLY A 334 15.94 39.04 3.26
N THR A 335 15.74 39.30 1.97
CA THR A 335 14.43 39.20 1.29
C THR A 335 14.51 38.24 0.11
N VAL A 336 13.37 37.72 -0.33
CA VAL A 336 13.24 36.88 -1.52
C VAL A 336 12.12 37.39 -2.43
N THR A 337 12.34 37.40 -3.74
CA THR A 337 11.33 37.80 -4.72
C THR A 337 10.62 36.56 -5.27
N ILE A 338 9.30 36.49 -5.11
CA ILE A 338 8.45 35.42 -5.62
C ILE A 338 7.26 36.03 -6.36
N GLY A 339 7.10 35.68 -7.62
CA GLY A 339 6.01 36.21 -8.47
C GLY A 339 6.01 37.74 -8.55
N GLY A 340 7.20 38.38 -8.59
CA GLY A 340 7.38 39.82 -8.65
C GLY A 340 7.14 40.56 -7.31
N LYS A 341 6.85 39.87 -6.24
CA LYS A 341 6.66 40.46 -4.90
C LYS A 341 7.82 40.06 -3.98
N GLU A 342 8.30 41.05 -3.20
CA GLU A 342 9.37 40.85 -2.22
C GLU A 342 8.78 40.42 -0.87
N TYR A 343 9.40 39.38 -0.27
CA TYR A 343 9.03 38.81 1.03
C TYR A 343 10.22 38.81 1.97
N GLN A 344 10.00 39.18 3.23
CA GLN A 344 11.04 39.12 4.27
C GLN A 344 11.29 37.66 4.66
N LEU A 345 12.57 37.27 4.74
CA LEU A 345 12.98 35.97 5.28
C LEU A 345 13.02 36.02 6.80
N ASN A 346 12.48 34.99 7.44
CA ASN A 346 12.52 34.80 8.91
C ASN A 346 13.85 34.18 9.37
N ASP A 347 14.66 33.69 8.45
CA ASP A 347 15.99 33.13 8.66
C ASP A 347 16.88 33.49 7.48
N THR A 348 17.99 34.17 7.73
CA THR A 348 18.93 34.66 6.70
C THR A 348 20.31 34.01 6.80
N HIS A 349 20.47 32.99 7.64
CA HIS A 349 21.73 32.30 7.82
C HIS A 349 21.92 31.18 6.80
N PHE A 350 22.64 31.44 5.74
CA PHE A 350 22.95 30.54 4.63
C PHE A 350 24.47 30.29 4.48
N PRO A 351 25.14 29.64 5.43
CA PRO A 351 26.62 29.61 5.53
C PRO A 351 27.28 28.89 4.37
N THR A 352 26.56 28.02 3.64
CA THR A 352 27.10 27.24 2.53
C THR A 352 26.62 27.73 1.15
N VAL A 353 25.85 28.82 1.10
CA VAL A 353 25.38 29.43 -0.15
C VAL A 353 26.31 30.52 -0.57
N ASN A 354 26.81 30.47 -1.81
CA ASN A 354 27.53 31.58 -2.45
C ASN A 354 26.52 32.54 -3.10
N PRO A 355 26.41 33.80 -2.65
CA PRO A 355 25.47 34.76 -3.22
C PRO A 355 25.64 35.01 -4.72
N ASP A 356 26.85 34.87 -5.26
CA ASP A 356 27.15 35.07 -6.69
C ASP A 356 26.75 33.85 -7.54
N ASN A 357 26.67 32.66 -6.93
CA ASN A 357 26.23 31.41 -7.58
C ASN A 357 25.46 30.54 -6.58
N PRO A 358 24.19 30.89 -6.28
CA PRO A 358 23.46 30.31 -5.15
C PRO A 358 23.15 28.82 -5.26
N LEU A 359 23.13 28.26 -6.45
CA LEU A 359 22.87 26.84 -6.68
C LEU A 359 24.14 25.99 -6.64
N GLU A 360 25.33 26.61 -6.65
CA GLU A 360 26.59 25.88 -6.63
C GLU A 360 26.74 25.07 -5.34
N LEU A 361 27.02 23.77 -5.49
CA LEU A 361 27.34 22.91 -4.37
C LEU A 361 28.81 23.11 -3.96
N THR A 362 29.03 23.32 -2.66
CA THR A 362 30.41 23.34 -2.11
C THR A 362 31.06 21.96 -2.29
N LYS A 363 32.39 21.92 -2.25
CA LYS A 363 33.12 20.63 -2.31
C LYS A 363 32.69 19.65 -1.21
N GLU A 364 32.38 20.16 0.00
CA GLU A 364 31.92 19.36 1.11
C GLU A 364 30.52 18.81 0.87
N GLU A 365 29.60 19.61 0.34
CA GLU A 365 28.24 19.16 -0.03
C GLU A 365 28.28 18.08 -1.14
N VAL A 366 29.16 18.21 -2.13
CA VAL A 366 29.36 17.17 -3.16
C VAL A 366 29.83 15.85 -2.55
N VAL A 367 30.80 15.90 -1.64
CA VAL A 367 31.32 14.71 -0.92
C VAL A 367 30.22 14.09 -0.08
N LEU A 368 29.48 14.90 0.68
CA LEU A 368 28.36 14.47 1.53
C LEU A 368 27.28 13.76 0.69
N LEU A 369 26.80 14.41 -0.36
CA LEU A 369 25.78 13.83 -1.24
C LEU A 369 26.21 12.51 -1.88
N ASN A 370 27.49 12.39 -2.25
CA ASN A 370 28.00 11.13 -2.82
C ASN A 370 28.06 10.01 -1.76
N LYS A 371 28.41 10.32 -0.50
CA LYS A 371 28.36 9.35 0.59
C LYS A 371 26.92 8.90 0.87
N LEU A 372 25.98 9.83 0.97
CA LEU A 372 24.56 9.53 1.15
C LEU A 372 24.01 8.69 -0.02
N LYS A 373 24.29 9.09 -1.26
CA LYS A 373 23.92 8.33 -2.45
C LYS A 373 24.40 6.87 -2.37
N ASN A 374 25.67 6.67 -2.01
CA ASN A 374 26.23 5.32 -1.89
C ASN A 374 25.54 4.52 -0.78
N SER A 375 25.21 5.14 0.36
CA SER A 375 24.48 4.46 1.44
C SER A 375 23.09 4.00 0.98
N PHE A 376 22.31 4.86 0.31
CA PHE A 376 20.98 4.48 -0.22
C PHE A 376 21.05 3.38 -1.28
N MET A 377 22.02 3.47 -2.21
CA MET A 377 22.15 2.50 -3.31
C MET A 377 22.64 1.13 -2.85
N ASN A 378 23.39 1.05 -1.75
CA ASN A 378 23.98 -0.18 -1.24
C ASN A 378 23.26 -0.75 0.01
N SER A 379 22.20 -0.14 0.47
CA SER A 379 21.36 -0.70 1.54
C SER A 379 20.59 -1.92 1.04
N GLU A 380 21.01 -3.12 1.41
CA GLU A 380 20.41 -4.38 0.95
C GLU A 380 18.91 -4.45 1.28
N LYS A 381 18.54 -4.10 2.52
CA LYS A 381 17.13 -4.13 2.96
C LYS A 381 16.30 -3.14 2.17
N LEU A 382 16.78 -1.91 1.96
CA LEU A 382 16.07 -0.93 1.15
C LEU A 382 15.90 -1.41 -0.29
N GLN A 383 16.99 -1.88 -0.93
CA GLN A 383 16.94 -2.38 -2.31
C GLN A 383 15.97 -3.56 -2.46
N ARG A 384 15.90 -4.46 -1.47
CA ARG A 384 14.93 -5.57 -1.44
C ARG A 384 13.50 -5.06 -1.38
N HIS A 385 13.20 -4.08 -0.52
CA HIS A 385 11.88 -3.47 -0.39
C HIS A 385 11.48 -2.73 -1.68
N LEU A 386 12.37 -1.95 -2.27
CA LEU A 386 12.08 -1.24 -3.52
C LEU A 386 11.86 -2.21 -4.69
N LYS A 387 12.66 -3.29 -4.76
CA LYS A 387 12.44 -4.35 -5.76
C LYS A 387 11.08 -5.01 -5.59
N PHE A 388 10.61 -5.21 -4.35
CA PHE A 388 9.26 -5.72 -4.09
C PHE A 388 8.19 -4.74 -4.59
N LEU A 389 8.31 -3.42 -4.29
CA LEU A 389 7.39 -2.40 -4.81
C LEU A 389 7.33 -2.39 -6.33
N LEU A 390 8.46 -2.59 -7.01
CA LEU A 390 8.48 -2.65 -8.47
C LEU A 390 7.89 -3.95 -9.02
N ASN A 391 8.11 -5.09 -8.34
CA ASN A 391 7.60 -6.38 -8.80
C ASN A 391 6.10 -6.57 -8.54
N LYS A 392 5.58 -6.03 -7.44
CA LYS A 392 4.18 -6.14 -7.00
C LYS A 392 3.38 -4.86 -7.22
N GLY A 393 4.04 -3.79 -7.62
CA GLY A 393 3.45 -2.48 -7.79
C GLY A 393 3.43 -1.99 -9.24
N SER A 394 2.61 -0.96 -9.45
CA SER A 394 2.40 -0.28 -10.73
C SER A 394 1.86 1.13 -10.50
N MET A 395 1.82 1.93 -11.56
CA MET A 395 1.16 3.24 -11.53
C MET A 395 -0.35 3.12 -11.36
N TYR A 396 -0.94 2.07 -11.93
CA TYR A 396 -2.37 1.76 -11.80
C TYR A 396 -2.60 0.25 -11.93
N LEU A 397 -3.74 -0.22 -11.48
CA LEU A 397 -4.19 -1.60 -11.65
C LEU A 397 -5.65 -1.62 -12.09
N LYS A 398 -5.97 -2.50 -13.04
CA LYS A 398 -7.36 -2.89 -13.32
C LYS A 398 -7.61 -4.27 -12.72
N CYS A 399 -8.58 -4.38 -11.83
CA CYS A 399 -8.91 -5.62 -11.16
C CYS A 399 -10.41 -5.70 -10.88
N ASN A 400 -11.06 -6.73 -11.41
CA ASN A 400 -12.49 -7.03 -11.20
C ASN A 400 -13.38 -5.78 -11.38
N SER A 401 -13.23 -5.13 -12.53
CA SER A 401 -13.94 -3.90 -12.90
C SER A 401 -13.59 -2.66 -12.05
N ASN A 402 -12.56 -2.73 -11.21
CA ASN A 402 -12.06 -1.56 -10.48
C ASN A 402 -10.77 -1.04 -11.13
N LEU A 403 -10.65 0.29 -11.19
CA LEU A 403 -9.44 1.02 -11.57
C LEU A 403 -8.81 1.61 -10.30
N LEU A 404 -7.61 1.13 -9.96
CA LEU A 404 -6.87 1.55 -8.80
C LEU A 404 -5.70 2.44 -9.22
N TYR A 405 -5.53 3.59 -8.60
CA TYR A 405 -4.35 4.45 -8.69
C TYR A 405 -4.30 5.36 -7.47
N HIS A 406 -3.11 5.80 -7.07
CA HIS A 406 -2.94 6.52 -5.82
C HIS A 406 -3.47 7.96 -5.87
N GLY A 407 -2.93 8.79 -6.75
CA GLY A 407 -3.14 10.24 -6.74
C GLY A 407 -4.28 10.72 -7.64
N CYS A 408 -3.94 11.32 -8.78
CA CYS A 408 -4.92 11.87 -9.72
C CYS A 408 -4.59 11.51 -11.17
N ILE A 409 -5.56 11.71 -12.06
CA ILE A 409 -5.33 11.78 -13.49
C ILE A 409 -5.36 13.27 -13.86
N PRO A 410 -4.25 13.85 -14.33
CA PRO A 410 -4.18 15.29 -14.60
C PRO A 410 -5.27 15.74 -15.58
N LEU A 411 -6.10 16.67 -15.12
CA LEU A 411 -7.15 17.31 -15.91
C LEU A 411 -6.88 18.83 -16.00
N ASP A 412 -7.32 19.44 -17.08
CA ASP A 412 -7.32 20.88 -17.26
C ASP A 412 -8.52 21.57 -16.59
N SER A 413 -8.67 22.88 -16.78
CA SER A 413 -9.76 23.68 -16.21
C SER A 413 -11.16 23.31 -16.75
N GLU A 414 -11.24 22.60 -17.87
CA GLU A 414 -12.49 22.13 -18.49
C GLU A 414 -12.79 20.68 -18.15
N GLY A 415 -11.84 20.02 -17.49
CA GLY A 415 -11.92 18.62 -17.06
C GLY A 415 -11.58 17.66 -18.19
N GLU A 416 -10.76 18.07 -19.14
CA GLU A 416 -10.21 17.22 -20.19
C GLU A 416 -8.81 16.71 -19.79
N LEU A 417 -8.38 15.59 -20.40
CA LEU A 417 -7.09 14.99 -20.12
C LEU A 417 -5.93 15.87 -20.55
N VAL A 418 -5.06 16.24 -19.63
CA VAL A 418 -3.85 17.02 -19.93
C VAL A 418 -2.87 16.20 -20.76
N GLU A 419 -2.35 16.79 -21.84
CA GLU A 419 -1.25 16.24 -22.63
C GLU A 419 0.09 16.68 -22.02
N VAL A 420 0.99 15.72 -21.83
CA VAL A 420 2.35 15.94 -21.32
C VAL A 420 3.35 15.47 -22.34
N ASN A 421 4.27 16.37 -22.74
CA ASN A 421 5.33 16.03 -23.68
C ASN A 421 6.50 15.37 -22.95
N ILE A 422 6.90 14.19 -23.41
CA ILE A 422 8.10 13.51 -22.93
C ILE A 422 8.92 13.09 -24.16
N ASP A 423 10.13 13.60 -24.25
CA ASP A 423 11.06 13.33 -25.36
C ASP A 423 10.44 13.58 -26.76
N GLY A 424 9.61 14.63 -26.90
CA GLY A 424 8.96 15.02 -28.16
C GLY A 424 7.67 14.25 -28.49
N ILE A 425 7.22 13.36 -27.63
CA ILE A 425 5.96 12.60 -27.79
C ILE A 425 4.96 13.06 -26.73
N ASN A 426 3.73 13.33 -27.16
CA ASN A 426 2.64 13.70 -26.25
C ASN A 426 1.93 12.47 -25.71
N TYR A 427 1.77 12.43 -24.39
CA TYR A 427 1.08 11.38 -23.65
C TYR A 427 -0.05 11.98 -22.81
N LYS A 428 -1.17 11.26 -22.67
CA LYS A 428 -2.29 11.62 -21.77
C LYS A 428 -2.96 10.40 -21.19
N GLY A 429 -3.72 10.56 -20.12
CA GLY A 429 -4.51 9.51 -19.52
C GLY A 429 -3.71 8.23 -19.32
N LYS A 430 -4.23 7.11 -19.82
CA LYS A 430 -3.60 5.78 -19.70
C LYS A 430 -2.19 5.76 -20.31
N SER A 431 -1.99 6.34 -21.49
CA SER A 431 -0.69 6.31 -22.16
C SER A 431 0.40 7.05 -21.36
N TYR A 432 0.01 8.09 -20.62
CA TYR A 432 0.91 8.80 -19.72
C TYR A 432 1.31 7.94 -18.52
N PHE A 433 0.36 7.24 -17.91
CA PHE A 433 0.65 6.30 -16.83
C PHE A 433 1.56 5.16 -17.27
N ASP A 434 1.30 4.56 -18.44
CA ASP A 434 2.15 3.53 -19.03
C ASP A 434 3.59 4.01 -19.27
N LYS A 435 3.74 5.28 -19.76
CA LYS A 435 5.05 5.87 -19.99
C LYS A 435 5.81 6.14 -18.70
N ILE A 436 5.13 6.69 -17.68
CA ILE A 436 5.70 6.90 -16.33
C ILE A 436 6.22 5.57 -15.77
N GLU A 437 5.40 4.53 -15.81
CA GLU A 437 5.77 3.21 -15.28
C GLU A 437 7.00 2.66 -16.00
N ALA A 438 7.07 2.78 -17.33
CA ALA A 438 8.22 2.37 -18.11
C ALA A 438 9.50 3.11 -17.69
N ILE A 439 9.44 4.44 -17.50
CA ILE A 439 10.58 5.27 -17.07
C ILE A 439 11.05 4.86 -15.66
N ILE A 440 10.14 4.65 -14.71
CA ILE A 440 10.49 4.24 -13.34
C ILE A 440 11.18 2.88 -13.34
N ARG A 441 10.62 1.90 -14.07
CA ARG A 441 11.22 0.56 -14.19
C ARG A 441 12.58 0.59 -14.87
N GLU A 442 12.71 1.33 -15.98
CA GLU A 442 13.97 1.51 -16.68
C GLU A 442 15.03 2.15 -15.76
N SER A 443 14.67 3.20 -15.02
CA SER A 443 15.57 3.89 -14.08
C SER A 443 16.09 2.98 -12.96
N PHE A 444 15.32 1.99 -12.54
CA PHE A 444 15.70 1.07 -11.50
C PHE A 444 16.55 -0.10 -12.01
N PHE A 445 16.16 -0.70 -13.13
CA PHE A 445 16.79 -1.93 -13.64
C PHE A 445 17.98 -1.64 -14.57
N ASN A 446 17.96 -0.53 -15.34
CA ASN A 446 19.06 -0.13 -16.23
C ASN A 446 19.89 0.98 -15.58
N ARG A 447 21.13 0.69 -15.25
CA ARG A 447 22.05 1.63 -14.57
C ARG A 447 23.27 1.94 -15.45
N GLU A 448 23.07 2.22 -16.72
CA GLU A 448 24.14 2.47 -17.71
C GLU A 448 24.82 3.84 -17.55
N ASN A 449 24.22 4.74 -16.77
CA ASN A 449 24.77 6.08 -16.47
C ASN A 449 24.93 7.00 -17.70
N ASN A 450 24.14 6.76 -18.76
CA ASN A 450 24.09 7.59 -19.95
C ASN A 450 23.15 8.80 -19.75
N GLU A 451 23.07 9.69 -20.77
CA GLU A 451 22.23 10.90 -20.70
C GLU A 451 20.73 10.58 -20.57
N LYS A 452 20.26 9.48 -21.17
CA LYS A 452 18.88 9.02 -21.02
C LYS A 452 18.59 8.62 -19.58
N ASP A 453 19.48 7.89 -18.92
CA ASP A 453 19.34 7.52 -17.51
C ASP A 453 19.31 8.72 -16.58
N LYS A 454 20.09 9.76 -16.89
CA LYS A 454 20.04 10.99 -16.10
C LYS A 454 18.70 11.67 -16.24
N ARG A 455 18.17 11.84 -17.47
CA ARG A 455 16.84 12.41 -17.70
C ARG A 455 15.74 11.59 -17.02
N ASN A 456 15.79 10.28 -17.15
CA ASN A 456 14.82 9.39 -16.50
C ASN A 456 14.84 9.56 -14.97
N ARG A 457 16.02 9.62 -14.34
CA ARG A 457 16.12 9.88 -12.90
C ARG A 457 15.62 11.26 -12.50
N ASP A 458 15.86 12.28 -13.31
CA ASP A 458 15.32 13.62 -13.07
C ASP A 458 13.79 13.64 -13.22
N PHE A 459 13.26 12.88 -14.17
CA PHE A 459 11.83 12.71 -14.31
C PHE A 459 11.18 12.02 -13.11
N VAL A 460 11.86 11.05 -12.46
CA VAL A 460 11.39 10.48 -11.19
C VAL A 460 11.27 11.54 -10.09
N TRP A 461 12.23 12.49 -10.00
CA TRP A 461 12.09 13.63 -9.09
C TRP A 461 10.95 14.57 -9.51
N TYR A 462 10.79 14.85 -10.81
CA TYR A 462 9.66 15.65 -11.33
C TYR A 462 8.32 15.07 -10.85
N LEU A 463 8.17 13.76 -10.88
CA LEU A 463 6.92 13.11 -10.42
C LEU A 463 6.61 13.36 -8.93
N TRP A 464 7.61 13.66 -8.11
CA TRP A 464 7.41 14.03 -6.71
C TRP A 464 6.75 15.41 -6.53
N CYS A 465 7.06 16.40 -7.38
CA CYS A 465 6.68 17.78 -7.14
C CYS A 465 6.26 18.57 -8.39
N GLY A 466 6.21 17.95 -9.57
CA GLY A 466 5.86 18.60 -10.82
C GLY A 466 4.36 18.79 -11.02
N LYS A 467 3.99 19.91 -11.67
CA LYS A 467 2.61 20.38 -11.87
C LYS A 467 1.66 19.33 -12.50
N ASN A 468 2.15 18.59 -13.50
CA ASN A 468 1.34 17.60 -14.22
C ASN A 468 1.63 16.16 -13.74
N SER A 469 2.28 16.01 -12.57
CA SER A 469 2.48 14.70 -11.98
C SER A 469 1.17 14.12 -11.48
N PRO A 470 0.79 12.90 -11.88
CA PRO A 470 -0.40 12.23 -11.37
C PRO A 470 -0.25 11.82 -9.89
N LEU A 471 0.97 11.79 -9.37
CA LEU A 471 1.25 11.44 -7.98
C LEU A 471 1.26 12.66 -7.05
N PHE A 472 1.67 13.84 -7.55
CA PHE A 472 1.67 15.07 -6.77
C PHE A 472 0.29 15.75 -6.71
N GLY A 473 -0.40 15.86 -7.84
CA GLY A 473 -1.77 16.34 -7.94
C GLY A 473 -2.00 17.79 -7.53
N LYS A 474 -0.96 18.67 -7.63
CA LYS A 474 -1.02 20.11 -7.33
C LYS A 474 -0.21 20.90 -8.33
N ASP A 475 -0.43 22.23 -8.32
CA ASP A 475 0.26 23.16 -9.21
C ASP A 475 1.73 23.41 -8.84
N ILE A 476 2.03 23.46 -7.54
CA ILE A 476 3.35 23.82 -7.02
C ILE A 476 3.56 23.24 -5.62
N MET A 477 4.82 22.91 -5.29
CA MET A 477 5.22 22.47 -3.94
C MET A 477 5.97 23.59 -3.22
N ARG A 478 5.34 24.16 -2.21
CA ARG A 478 5.84 25.29 -1.41
C ARG A 478 6.70 24.85 -0.23
N THR A 479 7.87 24.24 -0.48
CA THR A 479 8.75 23.76 0.60
C THR A 479 9.63 24.89 1.16
N PHE A 480 10.31 25.66 0.31
CA PHE A 480 11.16 26.77 0.72
C PHE A 480 10.36 27.83 1.48
N GLU A 481 9.21 28.23 0.92
CA GLU A 481 8.34 29.25 1.49
C GLU A 481 7.88 28.94 2.90
N ARG A 482 7.57 27.67 3.15
CA ARG A 482 7.13 27.20 4.49
C ARG A 482 8.20 27.24 5.56
N TYR A 483 9.47 27.21 5.17
CA TYR A 483 10.59 27.31 6.11
C TYR A 483 11.03 28.76 6.34
N PHE A 484 10.97 29.59 5.31
CA PHE A 484 11.64 30.89 5.32
C PHE A 484 10.72 32.10 5.28
N ILE A 485 9.42 31.93 5.07
CA ILE A 485 8.46 33.05 4.94
C ILE A 485 7.29 32.84 5.89
N ASP A 486 6.98 33.85 6.71
CA ASP A 486 5.87 33.75 7.68
C ASP A 486 4.48 34.02 7.07
N ASP A 487 4.41 34.71 5.90
CA ASP A 487 3.15 34.96 5.22
C ASP A 487 2.52 33.66 4.70
N LYS A 488 1.51 33.17 5.44
CA LYS A 488 0.80 31.94 5.11
C LYS A 488 0.10 31.94 3.74
N LYS A 489 -0.14 33.12 3.15
CA LYS A 489 -0.76 33.21 1.82
C LYS A 489 0.12 32.62 0.74
N ILE A 490 1.46 32.77 0.87
CA ILE A 490 2.40 32.19 -0.08
C ILE A 490 2.55 30.68 0.06
N HIS A 491 2.08 30.09 1.16
CA HIS A 491 2.12 28.65 1.40
C HIS A 491 1.00 27.89 0.67
N LYS A 492 0.08 28.60 0.01
CA LYS A 492 -1.06 27.98 -0.69
C LYS A 492 -0.57 27.19 -1.91
N GLU A 493 -1.03 25.97 -2.01
CA GLU A 493 -0.87 25.07 -3.15
C GLU A 493 -2.27 24.76 -3.70
N ASN A 494 -2.49 24.96 -5.00
CA ASN A 494 -3.78 24.65 -5.59
C ASN A 494 -3.78 23.19 -6.08
N LYS A 495 -4.87 22.50 -5.80
CA LYS A 495 -5.06 21.12 -6.28
C LYS A 495 -5.27 21.11 -7.79
N ASN A 496 -4.86 20.02 -8.45
CA ASN A 496 -5.21 19.77 -9.85
C ASN A 496 -6.75 19.80 -10.02
N PRO A 497 -7.28 20.33 -11.13
CA PRO A 497 -8.72 20.36 -11.39
C PRO A 497 -9.41 19.00 -11.27
N TYR A 498 -8.71 17.89 -11.44
CA TYR A 498 -9.20 16.54 -11.17
C TYR A 498 -10.03 16.47 -9.87
N TYR A 499 -9.53 17.03 -8.76
CA TYR A 499 -10.21 16.94 -7.45
C TYR A 499 -11.54 17.72 -7.38
N MET A 500 -11.78 18.61 -8.32
CA MET A 500 -13.08 19.26 -8.49
C MET A 500 -14.01 18.38 -9.35
N PHE A 501 -13.47 17.77 -10.40
CA PHE A 501 -14.23 17.00 -11.38
C PHE A 501 -14.63 15.59 -10.95
N ILE A 502 -13.92 14.98 -9.99
CA ILE A 502 -14.26 13.63 -9.47
C ILE A 502 -15.61 13.53 -8.79
N ASN A 503 -16.27 14.64 -8.50
CA ASN A 503 -17.64 14.65 -8.01
C ASN A 503 -18.67 14.52 -9.15
N LYS A 504 -18.25 14.64 -10.42
CA LYS A 504 -19.10 14.54 -11.60
C LYS A 504 -19.01 13.13 -12.20
N LYS A 505 -20.14 12.46 -12.28
CA LYS A 505 -20.25 11.08 -12.77
C LYS A 505 -19.67 10.91 -14.18
N GLU A 506 -20.00 11.81 -15.09
CA GLU A 506 -19.54 11.80 -16.48
C GLU A 506 -18.02 11.89 -16.63
N LYS A 507 -17.32 12.59 -15.71
CA LYS A 507 -15.85 12.67 -15.75
C LYS A 507 -15.20 11.40 -15.20
N CYS A 508 -15.75 10.78 -14.15
CA CYS A 508 -15.32 9.47 -13.71
C CYS A 508 -15.55 8.39 -14.78
N GLU A 509 -16.68 8.43 -15.48
CA GLU A 509 -16.95 7.53 -16.59
C GLU A 509 -16.00 7.74 -17.78
N MET A 510 -15.64 9.00 -18.11
CA MET A 510 -14.62 9.31 -19.11
C MET A 510 -13.29 8.65 -18.75
N ILE A 511 -12.85 8.78 -17.50
CA ILE A 511 -11.62 8.16 -17.00
C ILE A 511 -11.69 6.63 -17.12
N LEU A 512 -12.78 6.01 -16.71
CA LEU A 512 -12.95 4.56 -16.81
C LEU A 512 -12.84 4.08 -18.28
N ARG A 513 -13.47 4.80 -19.22
CA ARG A 513 -13.37 4.49 -20.67
C ARG A 513 -11.94 4.64 -21.19
N GLU A 514 -11.22 5.69 -20.76
CA GLU A 514 -9.81 5.92 -21.12
C GLU A 514 -8.93 4.72 -20.75
N PHE A 515 -9.19 4.12 -19.59
CA PHE A 515 -8.49 2.91 -19.15
C PHE A 515 -9.09 1.61 -19.69
N GLY A 516 -10.08 1.67 -20.58
CA GLY A 516 -10.69 0.52 -21.23
C GLY A 516 -11.57 -0.33 -20.32
N LEU A 517 -12.28 0.33 -19.38
CA LEU A 517 -13.28 -0.27 -18.51
C LEU A 517 -14.68 0.18 -18.90
N ASN A 518 -15.68 -0.71 -18.72
CA ASN A 518 -17.07 -0.34 -18.90
C ASN A 518 -17.57 0.49 -17.69
N PRO A 519 -17.96 1.75 -17.91
CA PRO A 519 -18.37 2.62 -16.80
C PRO A 519 -19.62 2.17 -16.04
N GLU A 520 -20.48 1.36 -16.65
CA GLU A 520 -21.74 0.93 -16.02
C GLU A 520 -21.48 0.15 -14.72
N ASN A 521 -20.52 -0.77 -14.77
CA ASN A 521 -20.21 -1.71 -13.69
C ASN A 521 -18.78 -1.56 -13.13
N SER A 522 -18.13 -0.41 -13.40
CA SER A 522 -16.76 -0.16 -12.97
C SER A 522 -16.67 1.00 -11.99
N HIS A 523 -15.65 0.95 -11.13
CA HIS A 523 -15.39 1.95 -10.12
C HIS A 523 -13.92 2.37 -10.12
N ILE A 524 -13.66 3.60 -9.67
CA ILE A 524 -12.32 4.10 -9.38
C ILE A 524 -12.09 4.00 -7.88
N ILE A 525 -10.91 3.52 -7.48
CA ILE A 525 -10.48 3.47 -6.08
C ILE A 525 -9.15 4.22 -5.99
N ASN A 526 -9.13 5.32 -5.21
CA ASN A 526 -7.91 6.11 -5.02
C ASN A 526 -7.72 6.59 -3.57
N GLY A 527 -6.53 7.13 -3.28
CA GLY A 527 -6.11 7.66 -1.98
C GLY A 527 -5.62 9.12 -2.08
N HIS A 528 -4.46 9.41 -1.47
CA HIS A 528 -3.66 10.63 -1.56
C HIS A 528 -4.25 11.88 -0.90
N VAL A 529 -5.55 12.14 -1.00
CA VAL A 529 -6.19 13.32 -0.42
C VAL A 529 -7.14 12.87 0.69
N PRO A 530 -6.87 13.26 1.95
CA PRO A 530 -7.72 12.87 3.07
C PRO A 530 -9.17 13.33 2.91
N VAL A 531 -10.10 12.44 3.23
CA VAL A 531 -11.53 12.74 3.27
C VAL A 531 -11.82 13.54 4.54
N LYS A 532 -12.32 14.76 4.40
CA LYS A 532 -12.60 15.66 5.51
C LYS A 532 -14.01 15.44 6.06
N VAL A 533 -14.18 14.38 6.83
CA VAL A 533 -15.47 14.00 7.42
C VAL A 533 -16.08 15.12 8.27
N LYS A 534 -15.24 15.87 9.00
CA LYS A 534 -15.69 17.02 9.80
C LYS A 534 -16.28 18.16 8.95
N GLU A 535 -15.91 18.23 7.67
CA GLU A 535 -16.45 19.20 6.70
C GLU A 535 -17.62 18.61 5.89
N GLY A 536 -18.09 17.39 6.24
CA GLY A 536 -19.21 16.72 5.56
C GLY A 536 -18.82 15.99 4.26
N GLU A 537 -17.52 15.79 3.98
CA GLU A 537 -17.11 15.03 2.80
C GLU A 537 -17.44 13.54 2.96
N SER A 538 -17.91 12.93 1.86
CA SER A 538 -18.12 11.48 1.74
C SER A 538 -16.94 10.81 1.02
N PRO A 539 -16.51 9.60 1.42
CA PRO A 539 -15.57 8.80 0.65
C PRO A 539 -16.15 8.30 -0.69
N VAL A 540 -17.46 8.30 -0.82
CA VAL A 540 -18.18 7.93 -2.05
C VAL A 540 -18.44 9.18 -2.87
N LYS A 541 -17.93 9.21 -4.10
CA LYS A 541 -18.04 10.32 -5.05
C LYS A 541 -18.77 9.88 -6.33
N ALA A 542 -19.31 10.85 -7.06
CA ALA A 542 -19.87 10.63 -8.41
C ALA A 542 -20.89 9.46 -8.45
N ASP A 543 -21.84 9.43 -7.53
CA ASP A 543 -22.85 8.37 -7.41
C ASP A 543 -22.24 6.96 -7.34
N GLY A 544 -21.10 6.84 -6.63
CA GLY A 544 -20.40 5.57 -6.47
C GLY A 544 -19.43 5.19 -7.59
N LYS A 545 -19.19 6.06 -8.56
CA LYS A 545 -18.17 5.81 -9.57
C LYS A 545 -16.73 5.95 -9.04
N LEU A 546 -16.55 6.63 -7.89
CA LEU A 546 -15.26 6.77 -7.26
C LEU A 546 -15.36 6.57 -5.73
N PHE A 547 -14.44 5.78 -5.20
CA PHE A 547 -14.20 5.56 -3.78
C PHE A 547 -12.85 6.14 -3.38
N MET A 548 -12.86 7.14 -2.50
CA MET A 548 -11.67 7.73 -1.92
C MET A 548 -11.42 7.11 -0.55
N ILE A 549 -10.37 6.30 -0.42
CA ILE A 549 -10.11 5.52 0.80
C ILE A 549 -9.05 6.13 1.71
N ASP A 550 -8.41 7.23 1.32
CA ASP A 550 -7.55 8.00 2.23
C ASP A 550 -8.40 8.74 3.26
N GLY A 551 -8.28 8.35 4.50
CA GLY A 551 -8.96 8.99 5.63
C GLY A 551 -8.01 9.56 6.67
N GLY A 552 -6.70 9.62 6.37
CA GLY A 552 -5.67 10.10 7.30
C GLY A 552 -5.24 9.04 8.32
N PHE A 553 -4.77 7.90 7.84
CA PHE A 553 -4.22 6.81 8.65
C PHE A 553 -3.09 7.32 9.56
N SER A 554 -2.29 8.25 9.04
CA SER A 554 -1.25 8.95 9.79
C SER A 554 -1.80 9.78 10.94
N LYS A 555 -1.16 9.69 12.11
CA LYS A 555 -1.49 10.50 13.31
C LYS A 555 -1.52 12.00 13.03
N ALA A 556 -0.69 12.47 12.11
CA ALA A 556 -0.60 13.87 11.71
C ALA A 556 -1.92 14.45 11.15
N TYR A 557 -2.80 13.63 10.56
CA TYR A 557 -4.06 14.07 9.96
C TYR A 557 -5.29 13.89 10.85
N ARG A 558 -5.21 13.14 11.92
CA ARG A 558 -6.37 12.83 12.81
C ARG A 558 -7.12 14.06 13.31
N LYS A 559 -6.40 15.18 13.53
CA LYS A 559 -7.01 16.45 13.96
C LYS A 559 -7.92 17.06 12.90
N THR A 560 -7.62 16.85 11.62
CA THR A 560 -8.34 17.45 10.49
C THR A 560 -9.42 16.52 9.93
N THR A 561 -9.17 15.22 9.85
CA THR A 561 -10.10 14.25 9.26
C THR A 561 -11.19 13.80 10.23
N GLY A 562 -10.88 13.65 11.51
CA GLY A 562 -11.82 13.17 12.52
C GLY A 562 -11.92 11.65 12.64
N ILE A 563 -11.31 10.91 11.69
CA ILE A 563 -11.21 9.45 11.67
C ILE A 563 -9.76 9.04 11.40
N ALA A 564 -9.43 7.76 11.59
CA ALA A 564 -8.08 7.25 11.34
C ALA A 564 -7.88 6.77 9.89
N GLY A 565 -8.94 6.57 9.13
CA GLY A 565 -8.85 6.14 7.74
C GLY A 565 -10.12 5.48 7.25
N TYR A 566 -10.12 5.19 5.94
CA TYR A 566 -11.11 4.35 5.29
C TYR A 566 -10.46 3.11 4.70
N THR A 567 -11.14 1.99 4.80
CA THR A 567 -10.84 0.75 4.09
C THR A 567 -12.03 0.34 3.26
N LEU A 568 -11.78 -0.45 2.20
CA LEU A 568 -12.82 -0.99 1.37
C LEU A 568 -12.67 -2.51 1.30
N VAL A 569 -13.79 -3.21 1.37
CA VAL A 569 -13.88 -4.66 1.19
C VAL A 569 -14.83 -4.94 0.05
N TYR A 570 -14.36 -5.71 -0.94
CA TYR A 570 -15.16 -6.19 -2.05
C TYR A 570 -15.22 -7.71 -2.03
N ASN A 571 -16.39 -8.26 -1.77
CA ASN A 571 -16.62 -9.71 -1.69
C ASN A 571 -17.74 -10.16 -2.65
N SER A 572 -18.25 -11.37 -2.48
CA SER A 572 -19.34 -11.91 -3.30
C SER A 572 -20.70 -11.21 -3.12
N TYR A 573 -20.86 -10.42 -2.07
CA TYR A 573 -22.10 -9.68 -1.75
C TYR A 573 -22.05 -8.19 -2.15
N GLY A 574 -20.89 -7.70 -2.62
CA GLY A 574 -20.71 -6.32 -3.07
C GLY A 574 -19.59 -5.58 -2.35
N ILE A 575 -19.66 -4.25 -2.41
CA ILE A 575 -18.66 -3.32 -1.89
C ILE A 575 -19.11 -2.72 -0.56
N LYS A 576 -18.23 -2.77 0.43
CA LYS A 576 -18.40 -2.15 1.75
C LYS A 576 -17.26 -1.20 2.03
N ILE A 577 -17.58 0.00 2.49
CA ILE A 577 -16.60 0.99 2.96
C ILE A 577 -16.68 1.02 4.48
N ILE A 578 -15.53 0.90 5.12
CA ILE A 578 -15.39 0.83 6.56
C ILE A 578 -14.57 2.04 7.02
N SER A 579 -15.14 2.88 7.88
CA SER A 579 -14.39 3.94 8.55
C SER A 579 -13.71 3.39 9.79
N LEU A 580 -12.46 3.80 9.99
CA LEU A 580 -11.63 3.36 11.10
C LEU A 580 -11.57 4.43 12.19
N ALA A 581 -11.77 4.04 13.45
CA ALA A 581 -11.45 4.87 14.59
C ALA A 581 -9.93 4.90 14.82
N PRO A 582 -9.39 5.91 15.53
CA PRO A 582 -7.98 5.94 15.86
C PRO A 582 -7.57 4.70 16.66
N PHE A 583 -6.53 4.01 16.20
CA PHE A 583 -5.93 2.91 16.93
C PHE A 583 -5.08 3.46 18.09
N GLU A 584 -5.32 2.98 19.30
CA GLU A 584 -4.58 3.44 20.47
C GLU A 584 -3.30 2.64 20.66
N SER A 585 -3.42 1.32 20.87
CA SER A 585 -2.29 0.39 20.98
C SER A 585 -2.72 -1.05 20.82
N GLN A 586 -1.77 -1.90 20.46
CA GLN A 586 -1.97 -3.35 20.43
C GLN A 586 -2.29 -3.91 21.82
N GLU A 587 -1.65 -3.38 22.87
CA GLU A 587 -1.89 -3.82 24.27
C GLU A 587 -3.35 -3.62 24.68
N LYS A 588 -3.92 -2.44 24.37
CA LYS A 588 -5.32 -2.14 24.64
C LYS A 588 -6.28 -3.04 23.86
N ALA A 589 -5.97 -3.28 22.58
CA ALA A 589 -6.75 -4.18 21.74
C ALA A 589 -6.80 -5.61 22.32
N ILE A 590 -5.69 -6.11 22.87
CA ILE A 590 -5.62 -7.44 23.47
C ILE A 590 -6.36 -7.50 24.84
N LYS A 591 -6.15 -6.50 25.71
CA LYS A 591 -6.70 -6.49 27.07
C LYS A 591 -8.20 -6.23 27.11
N GLU A 592 -8.68 -5.28 26.30
CA GLU A 592 -10.05 -4.79 26.32
C GLU A 592 -10.88 -5.31 25.14
N GLY A 593 -10.25 -6.01 24.18
CA GLY A 593 -10.85 -6.40 22.92
C GLY A 593 -11.28 -5.16 22.11
N ALA A 594 -10.55 -4.04 22.25
CA ALA A 594 -10.86 -2.83 21.51
C ALA A 594 -10.62 -3.07 20.01
N ASP A 595 -11.58 -2.66 19.18
CA ASP A 595 -11.47 -2.70 17.72
C ASP A 595 -11.52 -1.27 17.18
N ILE A 596 -10.90 -1.05 16.02
CA ILE A 596 -10.82 0.29 15.40
C ILE A 596 -11.95 0.54 14.40
N LEU A 597 -12.89 -0.39 14.27
CA LEU A 597 -14.03 -0.24 13.37
C LEU A 597 -15.01 0.78 13.95
N SER A 598 -15.34 1.82 13.19
CA SER A 598 -16.25 2.89 13.60
C SER A 598 -17.63 2.72 12.98
N SER A 599 -17.72 2.67 11.65
CA SER A 599 -18.96 2.47 10.93
C SER A 599 -18.73 1.74 9.62
N THR A 600 -19.76 1.06 9.14
CA THR A 600 -19.75 0.39 7.84
C THR A 600 -20.86 0.98 6.97
N VAL A 601 -20.52 1.39 5.76
CA VAL A 601 -21.47 1.78 4.74
C VAL A 601 -21.45 0.71 3.65
N VAL A 602 -22.57 0.03 3.47
CA VAL A 602 -22.77 -0.89 2.33
C VAL A 602 -23.14 -0.03 1.14
N PHE A 603 -22.31 -0.02 0.10
CA PHE A 603 -22.56 0.79 -1.09
C PHE A 603 -23.40 0.03 -2.12
N ASP A 604 -23.02 -1.21 -2.39
CA ASP A 604 -23.69 -2.04 -3.40
C ASP A 604 -23.98 -3.41 -2.80
N GLU A 605 -25.25 -3.66 -2.50
CA GLU A 605 -25.72 -4.96 -2.05
C GLU A 605 -26.25 -5.73 -3.26
N ILE A 606 -25.44 -6.63 -3.78
CA ILE A 606 -25.78 -7.40 -4.97
C ILE A 606 -26.81 -8.47 -4.59
N ARG A 607 -27.95 -8.49 -5.29
CA ARG A 607 -29.03 -9.48 -5.07
C ARG A 607 -28.62 -10.90 -5.37
N GLU A 608 -27.73 -11.09 -6.37
CA GLU A 608 -27.17 -12.39 -6.74
C GLU A 608 -25.70 -12.43 -6.37
N ILE A 609 -25.26 -13.50 -5.70
CA ILE A 609 -23.87 -13.69 -5.28
C ILE A 609 -22.93 -13.68 -6.47
N THR A 610 -21.99 -12.74 -6.50
CA THR A 610 -20.90 -12.73 -7.50
C THR A 610 -20.05 -13.98 -7.37
N LYS A 611 -19.88 -14.69 -8.48
CA LYS A 611 -19.08 -15.93 -8.56
C LYS A 611 -17.70 -15.67 -9.16
N VAL A 612 -16.83 -16.67 -9.05
CA VAL A 612 -15.50 -16.64 -9.67
C VAL A 612 -15.59 -16.38 -11.17
N LYS A 613 -16.56 -16.97 -11.89
CA LYS A 613 -16.77 -16.77 -13.33
C LYS A 613 -16.95 -15.30 -13.73
N ASP A 614 -17.43 -14.46 -12.82
CA ASP A 614 -17.72 -13.04 -13.06
C ASP A 614 -16.48 -12.15 -12.81
N THR A 615 -15.35 -12.74 -12.40
CA THR A 615 -14.09 -12.07 -12.08
C THR A 615 -13.07 -12.18 -13.21
N ASP A 616 -12.01 -11.40 -13.15
CA ASP A 616 -10.91 -11.47 -14.13
C ASP A 616 -10.21 -12.84 -14.11
N ILE A 617 -10.01 -13.42 -12.91
CA ILE A 617 -9.50 -14.79 -12.76
C ILE A 617 -10.46 -15.78 -13.41
N GLY A 618 -11.77 -15.59 -13.25
CA GLY A 618 -12.77 -16.44 -13.90
C GLY A 618 -12.69 -16.41 -15.42
N LYS A 619 -12.46 -15.24 -16.02
CA LYS A 619 -12.25 -15.10 -17.47
C LYS A 619 -10.99 -15.85 -17.95
N GLU A 620 -9.91 -15.82 -17.12
CA GLU A 620 -8.69 -16.58 -17.41
C GLU A 620 -8.92 -18.09 -17.31
N LEU A 621 -9.62 -18.55 -16.27
CA LEU A 621 -9.99 -19.97 -16.12
C LEU A 621 -10.88 -20.45 -17.27
N GLN A 622 -11.82 -19.62 -17.72
CA GLN A 622 -12.66 -19.96 -18.89
C GLN A 622 -11.82 -20.16 -20.16
N LYS A 623 -10.83 -19.31 -20.42
CA LYS A 623 -9.89 -19.51 -21.54
C LYS A 623 -9.11 -20.82 -21.42
N GLN A 624 -8.65 -21.14 -20.20
CA GLN A 624 -7.97 -22.43 -19.96
C GLN A 624 -8.89 -23.62 -20.22
N ILE A 625 -10.15 -23.54 -19.80
CA ILE A 625 -11.17 -24.57 -20.09
C ILE A 625 -11.36 -24.76 -21.62
N ASP A 626 -11.47 -23.66 -22.36
CA ASP A 626 -11.66 -23.69 -23.81
C ASP A 626 -10.44 -24.32 -24.50
N ASP A 627 -9.22 -24.01 -24.07
CA ASP A 627 -7.98 -24.60 -24.58
C ASP A 627 -7.88 -26.09 -24.21
N LEU A 628 -8.26 -26.50 -23.02
CA LEU A 628 -8.31 -27.90 -22.60
C LEU A 628 -9.39 -28.69 -23.37
N LYS A 629 -10.54 -28.06 -23.67
CA LYS A 629 -11.57 -28.69 -24.53
C LYS A 629 -11.03 -28.95 -25.93
N LYS A 630 -10.23 -28.04 -26.52
CA LYS A 630 -9.56 -28.26 -27.81
C LYS A 630 -8.53 -29.40 -27.73
N LEU A 631 -7.72 -29.44 -26.65
CA LEU A 631 -6.78 -30.53 -26.42
C LEU A 631 -7.52 -31.89 -26.29
N LEU A 632 -8.63 -31.94 -25.55
CA LEU A 632 -9.45 -33.12 -25.39
C LEU A 632 -9.98 -33.64 -26.73
N ILE A 633 -10.44 -32.74 -27.61
CA ILE A 633 -10.86 -33.09 -28.98
C ILE A 633 -9.68 -33.65 -29.76
N SER A 634 -8.49 -33.04 -29.67
CA SER A 634 -7.28 -33.47 -30.37
C SER A 634 -6.84 -34.90 -29.97
N TYR A 635 -6.99 -35.25 -28.68
CA TYR A 635 -6.80 -36.62 -28.21
C TYR A 635 -7.84 -37.60 -28.80
N LYS A 636 -9.13 -37.22 -28.76
CA LYS A 636 -10.22 -38.07 -29.25
C LYS A 636 -10.15 -38.31 -30.76
N THR A 637 -9.62 -37.34 -31.52
CA THR A 637 -9.48 -37.45 -32.99
C THR A 637 -8.14 -38.05 -33.42
N GLY A 638 -7.22 -38.32 -32.47
CA GLY A 638 -5.88 -38.84 -32.77
C GLY A 638 -4.91 -37.82 -33.37
N LEU A 639 -5.28 -36.52 -33.39
CA LEU A 639 -4.40 -35.43 -33.85
C LEU A 639 -3.16 -35.29 -32.94
N ILE A 640 -3.35 -35.49 -31.65
CA ILE A 640 -2.28 -35.57 -30.65
C ILE A 640 -2.37 -36.96 -29.99
N LYS A 641 -1.25 -37.63 -29.87
CA LYS A 641 -1.21 -38.95 -29.20
C LYS A 641 -1.15 -38.75 -27.68
N GLN A 642 -1.97 -39.52 -26.97
CA GLN A 642 -1.92 -39.61 -25.53
C GLN A 642 -0.58 -40.23 -25.08
N LYS A 643 -0.09 -39.82 -23.92
CA LYS A 643 1.04 -40.46 -23.24
C LYS A 643 0.47 -41.35 -22.14
N GLU A 644 0.90 -42.60 -22.09
CA GLU A 644 0.62 -43.48 -20.96
C GLU A 644 1.33 -43.00 -19.70
N ILE A 645 0.72 -43.24 -18.54
CA ILE A 645 1.22 -42.83 -17.20
C ILE A 645 2.43 -43.68 -16.85
#